data_41f01195a1e8876f572ce9f74d191f27
#
_entry.id   41f01195a1e8876f572ce9f74d191f27
#
_cell.length_a   1.000
_cell.length_b   1.000
_cell.length_c   1.000
_cell.angle_alpha   90.00
_cell.angle_beta   90.00
_cell.angle_gamma   90.00
#
_symmetry.space_group_name_H-M   'P 1'
#
loop_
_entity.id
_entity.type
_entity.pdbx_description
1 polymer ?
#
loop_
_entity_poly.entity_id
_entity_poly.type
_entity_poly.pdbx_seq_one_letter_code
_entity_poly.pdbx_strand_id
1 'polypeptide(L)'
;MEQKKLFLLDAYALIFRAYHAMKYSPRFTSGGMNTSAIFGFVNTLEEVLRKENPTHIAVCFDPAGKTFRHEMFADYKAGREATPEDIKVAVPYIKDIIRAYGIPVVEKEGYEADDVIGTLATMSRSRGFSTFIMSPDKDLSQLVDPSVKIYRPGYKGQPAEVRGEKEVCDVFGINRPIQVIDILALMGDKVDNIVGCPGVGEKTASKLILEFDSVENLIANTDKLKGALKTKVESNVDNILFSKKLATICTEVPIEFDEEAYSRHPVDEAAIRDIFGKLEFRSLLSRVLGDKAEAKPSPKPKPAFGELSLFGDDITDAAAAEAEPAPTEHTCKTIIATDANIGELVDKALSQKTIGIHMVCNAPNAMEAVPAGIAVALSLDEAFYLEATEESAFDILRILKSETVEKVGINLKFDMVVALNIAEKLAAPYYDVAIAHYLLQPEMSHSINRLAEIYLKKILPDYQLPATAKSNKFNPALSLEIEDIAKVACARAAACLELKPVFDKKLEEEKMAHLLHDIELPLVEVLADMEHTGVRIDTDALAAYSKALTQRLADIERACIDLAGIQFNVGSPAQVGEVLFDKLKIDEKAKKTKTGQYSTTEEVLKKLSGKHPIVGKILEFRKIKKLLSTYVNALPELINPHTGKIHTTYNQTVTATGRLSSTNPNLQNIPIRNDDGREIRKAFIPDDGHSFFSADYSQIELRIVANISKDEALVEAFLAGEDIHRATAAKIFHERTEDVTDDQRRKAKTANFGMIYGISAFGLSERLQIPRSEAKQLIEGYFKTFPGVRRFMDQSIEMAKEKGFVTTLFGRRRMLPDITSRNAVVRGYAERNAINAPIQGTAADIIKIAMNRIYRRFDREGIRSKMLLQVHDELNFDVVPGEEDSVPRIVKEEMEAAFSGTVPLVADCGSGANWLEAH
;
A
#
# COMPACT_ATOMS: atom_id res chain seq x y z
N MET A 1 -28.82 28.52 -27.84
CA MET A 1 -27.36 28.68 -27.75
C MET A 1 -26.88 27.72 -26.65
N GLU A 2 -25.96 26.87 -26.97
CA GLU A 2 -25.35 25.97 -25.96
C GLU A 2 -24.68 26.82 -24.90
N GLN A 3 -24.90 26.52 -23.64
CA GLN A 3 -24.36 27.29 -22.52
C GLN A 3 -22.85 27.12 -22.50
N LYS A 4 -22.05 28.17 -22.64
CA LYS A 4 -20.59 28.14 -22.61
C LYS A 4 -20.11 27.67 -21.22
N LYS A 5 -19.43 26.52 -21.16
CA LYS A 5 -18.96 25.88 -19.94
C LYS A 5 -17.43 25.93 -19.90
N LEU A 6 -16.86 26.71 -18.99
CA LEU A 6 -15.40 26.86 -18.80
C LEU A 6 -14.92 26.08 -17.57
N PHE A 7 -13.90 25.25 -17.73
CA PHE A 7 -13.19 24.62 -16.60
C PHE A 7 -11.80 25.24 -16.46
N LEU A 8 -11.50 25.73 -15.25
CA LEU A 8 -10.18 26.23 -14.85
C LEU A 8 -9.59 25.26 -13.83
N LEU A 9 -8.49 24.57 -14.20
CA LEU A 9 -7.87 23.56 -13.38
C LEU A 9 -6.66 24.12 -12.65
N ASP A 10 -6.59 23.92 -11.34
CA ASP A 10 -5.42 24.18 -10.53
C ASP A 10 -4.46 22.98 -10.64
N ALA A 11 -3.36 23.19 -11.38
CA ALA A 11 -2.46 22.11 -11.75
C ALA A 11 -1.78 21.46 -10.53
N TYR A 12 -1.12 22.25 -9.67
CA TYR A 12 -0.37 21.71 -8.56
C TYR A 12 -1.24 21.03 -7.53
N ALA A 13 -2.41 21.58 -7.22
CA ALA A 13 -3.34 20.93 -6.31
C ALA A 13 -3.80 19.54 -6.80
N LEU A 14 -4.03 19.40 -8.12
CA LEU A 14 -4.38 18.12 -8.74
C LEU A 14 -3.20 17.16 -8.82
N ILE A 15 -2.00 17.65 -9.14
CA ILE A 15 -0.76 16.84 -9.19
C ILE A 15 -0.42 16.27 -7.81
N PHE A 16 -0.42 17.10 -6.77
CA PHE A 16 -0.18 16.65 -5.39
C PHE A 16 -1.24 15.64 -4.93
N ARG A 17 -2.51 15.91 -5.25
CA ARG A 17 -3.59 14.98 -4.96
C ARG A 17 -3.34 13.61 -5.61
N ALA A 18 -2.97 13.57 -6.88
CA ALA A 18 -2.66 12.35 -7.62
C ALA A 18 -1.46 11.60 -7.02
N TYR A 19 -0.38 12.31 -6.73
CA TYR A 19 0.82 11.78 -6.10
C TYR A 19 0.51 11.11 -4.76
N HIS A 20 -0.22 11.79 -3.87
CA HIS A 20 -0.57 11.25 -2.57
C HIS A 20 -1.59 10.11 -2.62
N ALA A 21 -2.50 10.12 -3.60
CA ALA A 21 -3.47 9.04 -3.77
C ALA A 21 -2.80 7.71 -4.12
N MET A 22 -1.69 7.75 -4.85
CA MET A 22 -0.95 6.57 -5.31
C MET A 22 0.29 6.25 -4.46
N LYS A 23 0.46 6.91 -3.31
CA LYS A 23 1.62 6.74 -2.42
C LYS A 23 1.89 5.29 -2.00
N TYR A 24 0.84 4.49 -1.82
CA TYR A 24 0.94 3.10 -1.37
C TYR A 24 0.92 2.07 -2.50
N SER A 25 0.73 2.52 -3.74
CA SER A 25 0.79 1.70 -4.96
C SER A 25 1.33 2.55 -6.10
N PRO A 26 2.60 2.97 -6.02
CA PRO A 26 3.20 3.87 -7.01
C PRO A 26 3.38 3.15 -8.35
N ARG A 27 3.34 3.94 -9.43
CA ARG A 27 3.59 3.46 -10.80
C ARG A 27 4.96 3.92 -11.25
N PHE A 28 5.73 2.99 -11.78
CA PHE A 28 7.04 3.29 -12.35
C PHE A 28 7.09 2.85 -13.81
N THR A 29 7.88 3.55 -14.61
CA THR A 29 8.30 3.03 -15.91
C THR A 29 9.30 1.90 -15.73
N SER A 30 9.56 1.13 -16.79
CA SER A 30 10.63 0.11 -16.80
C SER A 30 12.01 0.70 -16.48
N GLY A 31 12.22 1.99 -16.79
CA GLY A 31 13.42 2.76 -16.44
C GLY A 31 13.43 3.31 -15.00
N GLY A 32 12.44 3.00 -14.15
CA GLY A 32 12.41 3.40 -12.75
C GLY A 32 11.87 4.81 -12.48
N MET A 33 11.32 5.52 -13.47
CA MET A 33 10.71 6.83 -13.27
C MET A 33 9.32 6.69 -12.63
N ASN A 34 9.07 7.39 -11.52
CA ASN A 34 7.76 7.42 -10.88
C ASN A 34 6.76 8.24 -11.70
N THR A 35 5.76 7.56 -12.28
CA THR A 35 4.73 8.18 -13.12
C THR A 35 3.39 8.35 -12.40
N SER A 36 3.31 8.10 -11.11
CA SER A 36 2.06 8.13 -10.33
C SER A 36 1.33 9.46 -10.42
N ALA A 37 2.05 10.58 -10.26
CA ALA A 37 1.48 11.91 -10.33
C ALA A 37 0.92 12.22 -11.73
N ILE A 38 1.65 11.84 -12.78
CA ILE A 38 1.26 12.03 -14.18
C ILE A 38 0.01 11.20 -14.48
N PHE A 39 0.04 9.91 -14.16
CA PHE A 39 -1.07 9.00 -14.41
C PHE A 39 -2.35 9.44 -13.71
N GLY A 40 -2.27 9.82 -12.44
CA GLY A 40 -3.42 10.28 -11.67
C GLY A 40 -3.97 11.62 -12.17
N PHE A 41 -3.11 12.55 -12.58
CA PHE A 41 -3.50 13.81 -13.19
C PHE A 41 -4.24 13.58 -14.50
N VAL A 42 -3.68 12.77 -15.41
CA VAL A 42 -4.30 12.46 -16.71
C VAL A 42 -5.64 11.75 -16.55
N ASN A 43 -5.76 10.80 -15.62
CA ASN A 43 -7.05 10.16 -15.34
C ASN A 43 -8.10 11.18 -14.86
N THR A 44 -7.70 12.14 -14.04
CA THR A 44 -8.59 13.19 -13.55
C THR A 44 -9.01 14.13 -14.69
N LEU A 45 -8.08 14.50 -15.57
CA LEU A 45 -8.36 15.30 -16.75
C LEU A 45 -9.34 14.59 -17.69
N GLU A 46 -9.07 13.32 -18.02
CA GLU A 46 -9.94 12.49 -18.85
C GLU A 46 -11.36 12.34 -18.27
N GLU A 47 -11.44 12.18 -16.96
CA GLU A 47 -12.74 12.08 -16.26
C GLU A 47 -13.56 13.36 -16.46
N VAL A 48 -12.95 14.52 -16.32
CA VAL A 48 -13.61 15.81 -16.52
C VAL A 48 -14.00 16.00 -17.99
N LEU A 49 -13.09 15.76 -18.90
CA LEU A 49 -13.37 15.87 -20.34
C LEU A 49 -14.53 14.98 -20.78
N ARG A 50 -14.63 13.78 -20.25
CA ARG A 50 -15.67 12.82 -20.61
C ARG A 50 -17.00 13.07 -19.89
N LYS A 51 -16.98 13.34 -18.57
CA LYS A 51 -18.22 13.44 -17.76
C LYS A 51 -18.84 14.82 -17.83
N GLU A 52 -18.01 15.86 -17.76
CA GLU A 52 -18.47 17.23 -17.71
C GLU A 52 -18.59 17.87 -19.09
N ASN A 53 -17.89 17.33 -20.06
CA ASN A 53 -17.88 17.79 -21.46
C ASN A 53 -17.79 19.33 -21.56
N PRO A 54 -16.72 19.95 -21.01
CA PRO A 54 -16.58 21.40 -21.06
C PRO A 54 -16.46 21.87 -22.49
N THR A 55 -17.00 23.05 -22.80
CA THR A 55 -16.80 23.73 -24.09
C THR A 55 -15.43 24.42 -24.14
N HIS A 56 -14.95 24.87 -22.98
CA HIS A 56 -13.66 25.56 -22.82
C HIS A 56 -12.96 25.04 -21.57
N ILE A 57 -11.63 24.98 -21.63
CA ILE A 57 -10.80 24.47 -20.54
C ILE A 57 -9.42 25.10 -20.56
N ALA A 58 -8.86 25.40 -19.37
CA ALA A 58 -7.47 25.81 -19.22
C ALA A 58 -6.89 25.22 -17.95
N VAL A 59 -5.58 24.99 -17.93
CA VAL A 59 -4.84 24.49 -16.76
C VAL A 59 -3.86 25.55 -16.28
N CYS A 60 -4.02 26.02 -15.05
CA CYS A 60 -3.23 27.09 -14.47
C CYS A 60 -2.11 26.52 -13.58
N PHE A 61 -0.90 27.03 -13.77
CA PHE A 61 0.29 26.65 -13.02
C PHE A 61 0.86 27.81 -12.22
N ASP A 62 1.43 27.51 -11.06
CA ASP A 62 2.32 28.46 -10.37
C ASP A 62 3.62 28.61 -11.17
N PRO A 63 4.14 29.82 -11.34
CA PRO A 63 5.40 30.05 -12.02
C PRO A 63 6.59 29.59 -11.16
N ALA A 64 7.72 29.38 -11.81
CA ALA A 64 8.98 29.18 -11.12
C ALA A 64 9.48 30.53 -10.58
N GLY A 65 9.45 30.74 -9.27
CA GLY A 65 10.00 31.93 -8.65
C GLY A 65 9.13 32.57 -7.58
N LYS A 66 9.53 33.79 -7.17
CA LYS A 66 8.81 34.54 -6.13
C LYS A 66 7.61 35.24 -6.75
N THR A 67 6.53 35.33 -5.99
CA THR A 67 5.31 36.05 -6.36
C THR A 67 5.25 37.38 -5.60
N PHE A 68 4.35 38.29 -5.97
CA PHE A 68 4.18 39.56 -5.28
C PHE A 68 3.90 39.39 -3.78
N ARG A 69 3.31 38.24 -3.34
CA ARG A 69 3.12 37.93 -1.92
C ARG A 69 4.45 37.69 -1.20
N HIS A 70 5.43 37.12 -1.84
CA HIS A 70 6.79 36.97 -1.28
C HIS A 70 7.52 38.32 -1.19
N GLU A 71 7.20 39.27 -2.08
CA GLU A 71 7.73 40.64 -2.00
C GLU A 71 7.08 41.40 -0.84
N MET A 72 5.79 41.18 -0.59
CA MET A 72 5.06 41.77 0.54
C MET A 72 5.44 41.15 1.89
N PHE A 73 5.74 39.86 1.91
CA PHE A 73 6.04 39.11 3.12
C PHE A 73 7.10 38.01 2.84
N ALA A 74 8.32 38.25 3.26
CA ALA A 74 9.46 37.36 2.96
C ALA A 74 9.28 35.91 3.48
N ASP A 75 8.54 35.75 4.59
CA ASP A 75 8.25 34.47 5.21
C ASP A 75 6.95 33.81 4.67
N TYR A 76 6.34 34.35 3.63
CA TYR A 76 5.18 33.76 2.98
C TYR A 76 5.52 32.35 2.46
N LYS A 77 4.72 31.37 2.83
CA LYS A 77 4.96 29.95 2.50
C LYS A 77 6.28 29.33 3.01
N ALA A 78 7.01 30.00 3.92
CA ALA A 78 8.29 29.50 4.46
C ALA A 78 8.17 28.15 5.19
N GLY A 79 6.99 27.80 5.66
CA GLY A 79 6.71 26.52 6.30
C GLY A 79 6.36 25.37 5.36
N ARG A 80 6.24 25.60 4.05
CA ARG A 80 5.95 24.54 3.07
C ARG A 80 7.14 23.61 2.88
N GLU A 81 6.88 22.31 2.87
CA GLU A 81 7.90 21.33 2.50
C GLU A 81 8.32 21.52 1.02
N ALA A 82 9.59 21.24 0.73
CA ALA A 82 10.07 21.28 -0.64
C ALA A 82 9.27 20.30 -1.53
N THR A 83 8.94 20.73 -2.73
CA THR A 83 8.26 19.87 -3.71
C THR A 83 9.06 18.57 -3.92
N PRO A 84 8.41 17.38 -3.77
CA PRO A 84 9.06 16.11 -4.02
C PRO A 84 9.72 16.05 -5.40
N GLU A 85 10.86 15.39 -5.50
CA GLU A 85 11.61 15.29 -6.75
C GLU A 85 10.78 14.63 -7.86
N ASP A 86 10.02 13.58 -7.53
CA ASP A 86 9.10 12.93 -8.46
C ASP A 86 8.08 13.90 -9.07
N ILE A 87 7.59 14.87 -8.31
CA ILE A 87 6.66 15.88 -8.83
C ILE A 87 7.39 16.85 -9.75
N LYS A 88 8.62 17.24 -9.42
CA LYS A 88 9.40 18.11 -10.30
C LYS A 88 9.69 17.46 -11.66
N VAL A 89 9.99 16.16 -11.64
CA VAL A 89 10.16 15.36 -12.85
C VAL A 89 8.84 15.20 -13.62
N ALA A 90 7.71 15.06 -12.91
CA ALA A 90 6.41 14.88 -13.53
C ALA A 90 5.85 16.14 -14.23
N VAL A 91 6.11 17.33 -13.69
CA VAL A 91 5.52 18.61 -14.18
C VAL A 91 5.80 18.88 -15.66
N PRO A 92 7.01 18.74 -16.20
CA PRO A 92 7.27 18.91 -17.64
C PRO A 92 6.38 17.98 -18.51
N TYR A 93 6.34 16.70 -18.17
CA TYR A 93 5.50 15.73 -18.88
C TYR A 93 4.00 16.07 -18.82
N ILE A 94 3.53 16.52 -17.66
CA ILE A 94 2.12 16.95 -17.50
C ILE A 94 1.82 18.16 -18.39
N LYS A 95 2.72 19.16 -18.46
CA LYS A 95 2.57 20.33 -19.34
C LYS A 95 2.54 19.92 -20.80
N ASP A 96 3.39 18.99 -21.21
CA ASP A 96 3.44 18.50 -22.59
C ASP A 96 2.17 17.67 -22.95
N ILE A 97 1.67 16.87 -22.03
CA ILE A 97 0.40 16.16 -22.20
C ILE A 97 -0.76 17.13 -22.33
N ILE A 98 -0.86 18.15 -21.48
CA ILE A 98 -1.92 19.17 -21.54
C ILE A 98 -1.90 19.87 -22.92
N ARG A 99 -0.72 20.25 -23.41
CA ARG A 99 -0.56 20.83 -24.77
C ARG A 99 -0.98 19.87 -25.87
N ALA A 100 -0.61 18.58 -25.73
CA ALA A 100 -1.01 17.55 -26.69
C ALA A 100 -2.54 17.29 -26.69
N TYR A 101 -3.22 17.58 -25.58
CA TYR A 101 -4.69 17.62 -25.54
C TYR A 101 -5.30 18.87 -26.15
N GLY A 102 -4.48 19.77 -26.72
CA GLY A 102 -4.94 21.06 -27.24
C GLY A 102 -5.46 22.00 -26.13
N ILE A 103 -5.02 21.80 -24.88
CA ILE A 103 -5.44 22.58 -23.73
C ILE A 103 -4.33 23.57 -23.38
N PRO A 104 -4.64 24.87 -23.22
CA PRO A 104 -3.63 25.86 -22.85
C PRO A 104 -3.12 25.69 -21.42
N VAL A 105 -1.81 25.77 -21.26
CA VAL A 105 -1.13 25.94 -19.99
C VAL A 105 -0.99 27.44 -19.72
N VAL A 106 -1.62 27.92 -18.65
CA VAL A 106 -1.61 29.34 -18.29
C VAL A 106 -0.78 29.52 -17.03
N GLU A 107 0.26 30.35 -17.12
CA GLU A 107 1.10 30.76 -15.99
C GLU A 107 1.56 32.20 -16.19
N LYS A 108 1.75 32.94 -15.11
CA LYS A 108 2.22 34.33 -15.14
C LYS A 108 3.25 34.59 -14.08
N GLU A 109 4.43 35.06 -14.47
CA GLU A 109 5.48 35.43 -13.52
C GLU A 109 4.98 36.49 -12.52
N GLY A 110 5.33 36.31 -11.25
CA GLY A 110 4.96 37.19 -10.17
C GLY A 110 3.57 36.94 -9.57
N TYR A 111 2.75 36.03 -10.14
CA TYR A 111 1.40 35.70 -9.67
C TYR A 111 1.25 34.22 -9.47
N GLU A 112 0.42 33.81 -8.51
CA GLU A 112 0.12 32.41 -8.25
C GLU A 112 -0.97 31.88 -9.19
N ALA A 113 -1.09 30.56 -9.31
CA ALA A 113 -2.16 29.91 -10.10
C ALA A 113 -3.55 30.39 -9.67
N ASP A 114 -3.76 30.61 -8.38
CA ASP A 114 -5.03 31.10 -7.83
C ASP A 114 -5.39 32.50 -8.34
N ASP A 115 -4.40 33.39 -8.51
CA ASP A 115 -4.58 34.74 -9.05
C ASP A 115 -4.93 34.68 -10.55
N VAL A 116 -4.26 33.84 -11.29
CA VAL A 116 -4.57 33.55 -12.70
C VAL A 116 -5.98 33.00 -12.85
N ILE A 117 -6.36 32.00 -12.05
CA ILE A 117 -7.72 31.41 -12.01
C ILE A 117 -8.75 32.49 -11.66
N GLY A 118 -8.50 33.29 -10.62
CA GLY A 118 -9.38 34.36 -10.20
C GLY A 118 -9.62 35.42 -11.27
N THR A 119 -8.56 35.80 -11.99
CA THR A 119 -8.63 36.74 -13.09
C THR A 119 -9.45 36.18 -14.26
N LEU A 120 -9.13 34.95 -14.69
CA LEU A 120 -9.86 34.28 -15.78
C LEU A 120 -11.33 34.06 -15.44
N ALA A 121 -11.64 33.65 -14.20
CA ALA A 121 -13.01 33.48 -13.72
C ALA A 121 -13.77 34.81 -13.72
N THR A 122 -13.11 35.92 -13.35
CA THR A 122 -13.71 37.25 -13.39
C THR A 122 -13.96 37.72 -14.82
N MET A 123 -13.02 37.53 -15.74
CA MET A 123 -13.16 37.90 -17.15
C MET A 123 -14.25 37.06 -17.87
N SER A 124 -14.42 35.80 -17.48
CA SER A 124 -15.40 34.88 -18.07
C SER A 124 -16.86 35.31 -17.78
N ARG A 125 -17.10 35.98 -16.64
CA ARG A 125 -18.44 36.47 -16.24
C ARG A 125 -19.04 37.39 -17.32
N SER A 126 -18.29 38.40 -17.73
CA SER A 126 -18.75 39.37 -18.75
C SER A 126 -18.98 38.75 -20.13
N ARG A 127 -18.50 37.53 -20.36
CA ARG A 127 -18.58 36.78 -21.63
C ARG A 127 -19.63 35.68 -21.62
N GLY A 128 -20.41 35.59 -20.54
CA GLY A 128 -21.54 34.65 -20.42
C GLY A 128 -21.17 33.19 -20.19
N PHE A 129 -20.03 32.93 -19.57
CA PHE A 129 -19.61 31.57 -19.21
C PHE A 129 -20.22 31.11 -17.89
N SER A 130 -20.49 29.81 -17.80
CA SER A 130 -20.63 29.08 -16.56
C SER A 130 -19.26 28.51 -16.24
N THR A 131 -18.58 29.03 -15.21
CA THR A 131 -17.18 28.70 -14.90
C THR A 131 -17.10 27.75 -13.72
N PHE A 132 -16.30 26.71 -13.86
CA PHE A 132 -16.01 25.70 -12.85
C PHE A 132 -14.51 25.72 -12.50
N ILE A 133 -14.18 26.10 -11.27
CA ILE A 133 -12.80 26.07 -10.76
C ILE A 133 -12.57 24.68 -10.17
N MET A 134 -11.66 23.94 -10.75
CA MET A 134 -11.35 22.60 -10.29
C MET A 134 -10.13 22.61 -9.39
N SER A 135 -10.36 22.75 -8.10
CA SER A 135 -9.34 22.69 -7.05
C SER A 135 -9.93 22.18 -5.74
N PRO A 136 -9.16 21.45 -4.92
CA PRO A 136 -9.52 21.17 -3.53
C PRO A 136 -9.27 22.36 -2.59
N ASP A 137 -8.63 23.43 -3.06
CA ASP A 137 -8.27 24.58 -2.22
C ASP A 137 -9.52 25.35 -1.76
N LYS A 138 -9.55 25.64 -0.46
CA LYS A 138 -10.65 26.35 0.18
C LYS A 138 -10.64 27.84 -0.16
N ASP A 139 -9.47 28.39 -0.45
CA ASP A 139 -9.26 29.82 -0.62
C ASP A 139 -9.92 30.35 -1.90
N LEU A 140 -9.97 29.50 -2.94
CA LEU A 140 -10.69 29.78 -4.19
C LEU A 140 -12.21 29.92 -3.99
N SER A 141 -12.75 29.50 -2.83
CA SER A 141 -14.18 29.68 -2.51
C SER A 141 -14.60 31.15 -2.44
N GLN A 142 -13.68 32.09 -2.24
CA GLN A 142 -13.93 33.53 -2.28
C GLN A 142 -14.40 34.03 -3.65
N LEU A 143 -14.12 33.26 -4.72
CA LEU A 143 -14.43 33.63 -6.11
C LEU A 143 -15.83 33.18 -6.54
N VAL A 144 -16.52 32.38 -5.72
CA VAL A 144 -17.81 31.78 -6.07
C VAL A 144 -18.90 32.83 -6.14
N ASP A 145 -19.67 32.75 -7.23
CA ASP A 145 -20.85 33.57 -7.48
C ASP A 145 -21.87 32.78 -8.36
N PRO A 146 -22.98 33.35 -8.81
CA PRO A 146 -23.94 32.63 -9.66
C PRO A 146 -23.36 32.03 -10.93
N SER A 147 -22.26 32.58 -11.48
CA SER A 147 -21.59 32.14 -12.70
C SER A 147 -20.33 31.29 -12.46
N VAL A 148 -19.77 31.37 -11.27
CA VAL A 148 -18.51 30.68 -10.88
C VAL A 148 -18.77 29.70 -9.74
N LYS A 149 -18.38 28.43 -9.93
CA LYS A 149 -18.57 27.36 -8.95
C LYS A 149 -17.25 26.62 -8.72
N ILE A 150 -17.06 26.03 -7.54
CA ILE A 150 -15.96 25.12 -7.25
C ILE A 150 -16.37 23.70 -7.63
N TYR A 151 -15.55 23.03 -8.40
CA TYR A 151 -15.69 21.62 -8.75
C TYR A 151 -14.63 20.80 -8.02
N ARG A 152 -15.05 19.87 -7.19
CA ARG A 152 -14.19 18.92 -6.49
C ARG A 152 -14.33 17.54 -7.11
N PRO A 153 -13.27 16.99 -7.74
CA PRO A 153 -13.34 15.66 -8.32
C PRO A 153 -13.62 14.59 -7.27
N GLY A 154 -14.35 13.55 -7.65
CA GLY A 154 -14.69 12.42 -6.79
C GLY A 154 -13.44 11.75 -6.16
N TYR A 155 -13.61 11.10 -5.02
CA TYR A 155 -12.51 10.41 -4.32
C TYR A 155 -13.01 9.16 -3.61
N LYS A 156 -12.30 8.03 -3.77
CA LYS A 156 -12.62 6.73 -3.13
C LYS A 156 -14.08 6.29 -3.29
N GLY A 157 -14.62 6.42 -4.50
CA GLY A 157 -16.00 6.01 -4.79
C GLY A 157 -17.07 7.04 -4.45
N GLN A 158 -16.70 8.20 -3.88
CA GLN A 158 -17.61 9.33 -3.73
C GLN A 158 -17.73 10.09 -5.06
N PRO A 159 -18.93 10.57 -5.42
CA PRO A 159 -19.13 11.37 -6.62
C PRO A 159 -18.40 12.72 -6.54
N ALA A 160 -18.27 13.38 -7.69
CA ALA A 160 -17.78 14.76 -7.73
C ALA A 160 -18.77 15.69 -7.03
N GLU A 161 -18.23 16.73 -6.38
CA GLU A 161 -19.00 17.74 -5.63
C GLU A 161 -18.89 19.09 -6.32
N VAL A 162 -20.01 19.73 -6.58
CA VAL A 162 -20.08 21.09 -7.10
C VAL A 162 -20.57 22.02 -6.00
N ARG A 163 -19.82 23.06 -5.68
CA ARG A 163 -20.17 24.06 -4.66
C ARG A 163 -20.46 25.40 -5.32
N GLY A 164 -21.69 25.86 -5.21
CA GLY A 164 -22.12 27.20 -5.50
C GLY A 164 -22.16 28.08 -4.24
N GLU A 165 -22.80 29.24 -4.33
CA GLU A 165 -22.85 30.20 -3.25
C GLU A 165 -23.42 29.64 -1.95
N LYS A 166 -24.51 28.87 -2.05
CA LYS A 166 -25.16 28.27 -0.89
C LYS A 166 -24.23 27.29 -0.16
N GLU A 167 -23.64 26.36 -0.89
CA GLU A 167 -22.75 25.33 -0.32
C GLU A 167 -21.50 25.95 0.32
N VAL A 168 -20.94 27.01 -0.29
CA VAL A 168 -19.82 27.76 0.30
C VAL A 168 -20.26 28.48 1.57
N CYS A 169 -21.40 29.17 1.55
CA CYS A 169 -21.93 29.85 2.74
C CYS A 169 -22.22 28.87 3.87
N ASP A 170 -22.80 27.72 3.58
CA ASP A 170 -23.07 26.65 4.57
C ASP A 170 -21.78 26.10 5.18
N VAL A 171 -20.75 25.88 4.36
CA VAL A 171 -19.45 25.32 4.81
C VAL A 171 -18.71 26.27 5.74
N PHE A 172 -18.66 27.56 5.39
CA PHE A 172 -17.92 28.56 6.18
C PHE A 172 -18.77 29.26 7.24
N GLY A 173 -20.10 29.08 7.24
CA GLY A 173 -21.01 29.72 8.15
C GLY A 173 -21.02 31.24 7.92
N ILE A 174 -21.21 31.69 6.68
CA ILE A 174 -21.18 33.09 6.23
C ILE A 174 -22.39 33.42 5.33
N ASN A 175 -22.60 34.70 5.05
CA ASN A 175 -23.76 35.15 4.23
C ASN A 175 -23.40 35.23 2.73
N ARG A 176 -22.14 35.43 2.38
CA ARG A 176 -21.68 35.65 1.01
C ARG A 176 -20.31 35.03 0.82
N PRO A 177 -20.00 34.33 -0.32
CA PRO A 177 -18.72 33.67 -0.56
C PRO A 177 -17.50 34.58 -0.41
N ILE A 178 -17.60 35.87 -0.79
CA ILE A 178 -16.50 36.83 -0.67
C ILE A 178 -16.01 36.98 0.78
N GLN A 179 -16.87 36.71 1.78
CA GLN A 179 -16.51 36.77 3.20
C GLN A 179 -15.51 35.69 3.62
N VAL A 180 -15.20 34.72 2.75
CA VAL A 180 -14.10 33.75 2.97
C VAL A 180 -12.78 34.49 3.19
N ILE A 181 -12.55 35.60 2.50
CA ILE A 181 -11.37 36.47 2.69
C ILE A 181 -11.27 36.93 4.14
N ASP A 182 -12.40 37.38 4.73
CA ASP A 182 -12.44 37.87 6.09
C ASP A 182 -12.26 36.75 7.13
N ILE A 183 -12.79 35.56 6.84
CA ILE A 183 -12.51 34.35 7.65
C ILE A 183 -11.03 34.06 7.67
N LEU A 184 -10.37 34.01 6.49
CA LEU A 184 -8.94 33.77 6.36
C LEU A 184 -8.10 34.86 7.04
N ALA A 185 -8.54 36.13 6.93
CA ALA A 185 -7.88 37.25 7.59
C ALA A 185 -7.86 37.11 9.13
N LEU A 186 -8.95 36.60 9.71
CA LEU A 186 -9.06 36.37 11.15
C LEU A 186 -8.37 35.08 11.62
N MET A 187 -8.61 33.96 10.94
CA MET A 187 -8.06 32.66 11.38
C MET A 187 -6.60 32.45 11.00
N GLY A 188 -6.12 33.17 9.99
CA GLY A 188 -4.82 32.93 9.36
C GLY A 188 -4.77 31.62 8.58
N ASP A 189 -3.65 31.37 7.90
CA ASP A 189 -3.33 30.08 7.30
C ASP A 189 -1.91 29.64 7.66
N LYS A 190 -1.80 28.48 8.31
CA LYS A 190 -0.51 27.95 8.76
C LYS A 190 0.32 27.38 7.61
N VAL A 191 -0.36 26.92 6.55
CA VAL A 191 0.32 26.32 5.38
C VAL A 191 1.03 27.42 4.61
N ASP A 192 0.38 28.58 4.51
CA ASP A 192 0.89 29.75 3.80
C ASP A 192 1.60 30.75 4.72
N ASN A 193 1.72 30.40 6.00
CA ASN A 193 2.31 31.25 7.05
C ASN A 193 1.61 32.61 7.21
N ILE A 194 0.29 32.65 6.99
CA ILE A 194 -0.54 33.82 7.24
C ILE A 194 -0.95 33.84 8.71
N VAL A 195 -0.57 34.91 9.41
CA VAL A 195 -0.65 34.98 10.89
C VAL A 195 -2.07 35.02 11.41
N GLY A 196 -2.94 35.81 10.81
CA GLY A 196 -4.29 36.08 11.28
C GLY A 196 -4.35 36.79 12.65
N CYS A 197 -5.44 36.57 13.39
CA CYS A 197 -5.59 36.97 14.79
C CYS A 197 -5.27 35.76 15.70
N PRO A 198 -4.14 35.77 16.44
CA PRO A 198 -3.76 34.66 17.29
C PRO A 198 -4.84 34.24 18.31
N GLY A 199 -5.27 32.98 18.22
CA GLY A 199 -6.28 32.40 19.08
C GLY A 199 -7.72 32.67 18.63
N VAL A 200 -7.92 33.14 17.40
CA VAL A 200 -9.18 33.14 16.65
C VAL A 200 -9.12 32.00 15.65
N GLY A 201 -10.00 31.00 15.78
CA GLY A 201 -10.15 29.92 14.82
C GLY A 201 -11.39 30.10 13.97
N GLU A 202 -11.56 29.19 12.98
CA GLU A 202 -12.60 29.25 11.95
C GLU A 202 -14.00 29.53 12.54
N LYS A 203 -14.44 28.77 13.55
CA LYS A 203 -15.77 28.96 14.19
C LYS A 203 -15.95 30.33 14.84
N THR A 204 -14.88 30.90 15.39
CA THR A 204 -14.93 32.22 16.00
C THR A 204 -14.91 33.29 14.91
N ALA A 205 -14.10 33.10 13.88
CA ALA A 205 -14.06 33.98 12.71
C ALA A 205 -15.43 34.01 12.02
N SER A 206 -16.05 32.85 11.77
CA SER A 206 -17.39 32.77 11.17
C SER A 206 -18.45 33.57 11.98
N LYS A 207 -18.45 33.39 13.30
CA LYS A 207 -19.38 34.11 14.17
C LYS A 207 -19.19 35.65 14.11
N LEU A 208 -17.90 36.07 14.10
CA LEU A 208 -17.58 37.49 14.02
C LEU A 208 -17.98 38.06 12.66
N ILE A 209 -17.73 37.35 11.58
CA ILE A 209 -18.11 37.84 10.24
C ILE A 209 -19.61 37.78 10.00
N LEU A 210 -20.35 36.83 10.57
CA LEU A 210 -21.80 36.85 10.57
C LEU A 210 -22.38 38.09 11.31
N GLU A 211 -21.73 38.49 12.43
CA GLU A 211 -22.20 39.62 13.25
C GLU A 211 -21.78 40.96 12.67
N PHE A 212 -20.54 41.06 12.16
CA PHE A 212 -19.94 42.33 11.74
C PHE A 212 -19.82 42.51 10.22
N ASP A 213 -20.15 41.50 9.43
CA ASP A 213 -20.11 41.45 7.95
C ASP A 213 -18.71 41.50 7.34
N SER A 214 -17.75 42.22 7.92
CA SER A 214 -16.35 42.29 7.46
C SER A 214 -15.37 42.53 8.60
N VAL A 215 -14.08 42.30 8.39
CA VAL A 215 -13.05 42.60 9.39
C VAL A 215 -12.88 44.10 9.63
N GLU A 216 -13.10 44.95 8.61
CA GLU A 216 -13.07 46.40 8.76
C GLU A 216 -14.18 46.86 9.72
N ASN A 217 -15.40 46.37 9.54
CA ASN A 217 -16.51 46.67 10.40
C ASN A 217 -16.37 46.10 11.82
N LEU A 218 -15.76 44.91 11.92
CA LEU A 218 -15.37 44.32 13.21
C LEU A 218 -14.38 45.23 13.95
N ILE A 219 -13.32 45.69 13.27
CA ILE A 219 -12.29 46.56 13.83
C ILE A 219 -12.91 47.91 14.27
N ALA A 220 -13.81 48.48 13.47
CA ALA A 220 -14.48 49.72 13.79
C ALA A 220 -15.48 49.60 14.98
N ASN A 221 -15.88 48.40 15.35
CA ASN A 221 -16.88 48.14 16.40
C ASN A 221 -16.35 47.21 17.50
N THR A 222 -15.08 47.27 17.84
CA THR A 222 -14.46 46.43 18.89
C THR A 222 -15.06 46.72 20.28
N ASP A 223 -15.71 47.83 20.49
CA ASP A 223 -16.48 48.19 21.71
C ASP A 223 -17.62 47.19 21.99
N LYS A 224 -18.18 46.57 20.96
CA LYS A 224 -19.23 45.56 21.10
C LYS A 224 -18.67 44.19 21.55
N LEU A 225 -17.38 43.96 21.42
CA LEU A 225 -16.70 42.75 21.86
C LEU A 225 -16.45 42.76 23.37
N LYS A 226 -16.44 41.59 24.02
CA LYS A 226 -16.24 41.45 25.46
C LYS A 226 -15.02 40.59 25.78
N GLY A 227 -14.38 40.90 26.91
CA GLY A 227 -13.32 40.06 27.50
C GLY A 227 -12.10 39.88 26.60
N ALA A 228 -11.49 38.71 26.66
CA ALA A 228 -10.23 38.39 25.96
C ALA A 228 -10.32 38.52 24.42
N LEU A 229 -11.51 38.37 23.84
CA LEU A 229 -11.70 38.48 22.40
C LEU A 229 -11.53 39.94 21.92
N LYS A 230 -12.03 40.91 22.68
CA LYS A 230 -11.83 42.33 22.42
C LYS A 230 -10.35 42.69 22.38
N THR A 231 -9.62 42.31 23.43
CA THR A 231 -8.18 42.59 23.54
C THR A 231 -7.40 41.92 22.40
N LYS A 232 -7.77 40.68 21.99
CA LYS A 232 -7.13 39.99 20.88
C LYS A 232 -7.28 40.70 19.55
N VAL A 233 -8.51 41.13 19.22
CA VAL A 233 -8.78 41.85 17.97
C VAL A 233 -8.08 43.21 17.97
N GLU A 234 -8.19 43.97 19.04
CA GLU A 234 -7.59 45.32 19.17
C GLU A 234 -6.04 45.27 19.11
N SER A 235 -5.42 44.26 19.70
CA SER A 235 -3.95 44.10 19.68
C SER A 235 -3.41 43.51 18.39
N ASN A 236 -4.24 43.02 17.46
CA ASN A 236 -3.81 42.38 16.21
C ASN A 236 -4.42 43.00 14.95
N VAL A 237 -4.87 44.27 15.00
CA VAL A 237 -5.51 44.94 13.87
C VAL A 237 -4.62 44.91 12.62
N ASP A 238 -3.35 45.26 12.75
CA ASP A 238 -2.40 45.28 11.64
C ASP A 238 -2.19 43.89 11.06
N ASN A 239 -2.07 42.85 11.91
CA ASN A 239 -1.95 41.47 11.46
C ASN A 239 -3.21 41.00 10.70
N ILE A 240 -4.39 41.35 11.16
CA ILE A 240 -5.66 40.98 10.51
C ILE A 240 -5.76 41.64 9.12
N LEU A 241 -5.50 42.94 9.03
CA LEU A 241 -5.55 43.69 7.77
C LEU A 241 -4.47 43.22 6.79
N PHE A 242 -3.29 42.92 7.31
CA PHE A 242 -2.21 42.38 6.49
C PHE A 242 -2.53 40.94 6.00
N SER A 243 -3.08 40.09 6.87
CA SER A 243 -3.55 38.76 6.53
C SER A 243 -4.66 38.78 5.50
N LYS A 244 -5.58 39.78 5.57
CA LYS A 244 -6.58 39.98 4.53
C LYS A 244 -5.97 40.25 3.17
N LYS A 245 -4.94 41.09 3.09
CA LYS A 245 -4.24 41.37 1.83
C LYS A 245 -3.55 40.12 1.26
N LEU A 246 -2.92 39.32 2.10
CA LEU A 246 -2.26 38.07 1.67
C LEU A 246 -3.26 37.01 1.21
N ALA A 247 -4.39 36.88 1.88
CA ALA A 247 -5.44 35.89 1.57
C ALA A 247 -6.33 36.29 0.39
N THR A 248 -6.31 37.56 -0.01
CA THR A 248 -7.12 38.03 -1.15
C THR A 248 -6.49 37.57 -2.47
N ILE A 249 -7.25 36.87 -3.27
CA ILE A 249 -6.85 36.46 -4.62
C ILE A 249 -6.91 37.67 -5.54
N CYS A 250 -5.82 37.95 -6.26
CA CYS A 250 -5.76 39.03 -7.26
C CYS A 250 -6.57 38.63 -8.50
N THR A 251 -7.54 39.45 -8.86
CA THR A 251 -8.39 39.24 -10.04
C THR A 251 -8.06 40.15 -11.21
N GLU A 252 -6.90 40.83 -11.14
CA GLU A 252 -6.43 41.80 -12.12
C GLU A 252 -5.00 41.47 -12.59
N VAL A 253 -4.69 40.18 -12.74
CA VAL A 253 -3.43 39.71 -13.33
C VAL A 253 -3.35 40.21 -14.78
N PRO A 254 -2.20 40.75 -15.25
CA PRO A 254 -2.04 41.24 -16.63
C PRO A 254 -1.92 40.07 -17.62
N ILE A 255 -3.05 39.42 -17.89
CA ILE A 255 -3.24 38.32 -18.85
C ILE A 255 -4.44 38.64 -19.73
N GLU A 256 -4.46 38.09 -20.93
CA GLU A 256 -5.58 38.20 -21.86
C GLU A 256 -6.47 36.97 -21.77
N PHE A 257 -7.77 37.15 -21.93
CA PHE A 257 -8.70 36.04 -22.03
C PHE A 257 -8.87 35.66 -23.50
N ASP A 258 -8.17 34.65 -23.95
CA ASP A 258 -8.24 34.11 -25.30
C ASP A 258 -9.29 33.00 -25.36
N GLU A 259 -10.52 33.39 -25.79
CA GLU A 259 -11.64 32.45 -25.83
C GLU A 259 -11.39 31.32 -26.83
N GLU A 260 -10.75 31.60 -27.97
CA GLU A 260 -10.42 30.59 -28.98
C GLU A 260 -9.42 29.59 -28.46
N ALA A 261 -8.34 30.05 -27.82
CA ALA A 261 -7.34 29.16 -27.23
C ALA A 261 -7.90 28.29 -26.12
N TYR A 262 -8.93 28.73 -25.39
CA TYR A 262 -9.56 27.95 -24.34
C TYR A 262 -10.62 27.00 -24.86
N SER A 263 -11.08 27.15 -26.12
CA SER A 263 -12.03 26.22 -26.73
C SER A 263 -11.43 24.80 -26.83
N ARG A 264 -12.29 23.78 -26.87
CA ARG A 264 -11.80 22.40 -27.02
C ARG A 264 -11.27 22.15 -28.40
N HIS A 265 -9.99 21.80 -28.49
CA HIS A 265 -9.33 21.38 -29.72
C HIS A 265 -9.20 19.86 -29.79
N PRO A 266 -9.07 19.27 -31.01
CA PRO A 266 -8.70 17.88 -31.19
C PRO A 266 -7.35 17.57 -30.50
N VAL A 267 -7.23 16.35 -29.99
CA VAL A 267 -5.99 15.85 -29.40
C VAL A 267 -4.93 15.67 -30.50
N ASP A 268 -3.70 16.11 -30.22
CA ASP A 268 -2.55 15.77 -31.07
C ASP A 268 -2.16 14.31 -30.84
N GLU A 269 -2.69 13.43 -31.71
CA GLU A 269 -2.50 11.99 -31.61
C GLU A 269 -1.03 11.59 -31.66
N ALA A 270 -0.19 12.28 -32.45
CA ALA A 270 1.22 11.94 -32.59
C ALA A 270 1.99 12.30 -31.31
N ALA A 271 1.73 13.48 -30.74
CA ALA A 271 2.33 13.89 -29.48
C ALA A 271 1.90 12.99 -28.31
N ILE A 272 0.60 12.65 -28.22
CA ILE A 272 0.11 11.73 -27.17
C ILE A 272 0.74 10.34 -27.30
N ARG A 273 0.88 9.80 -28.52
CA ARG A 273 1.55 8.51 -28.72
C ARG A 273 3.01 8.53 -28.26
N ASP A 274 3.75 9.57 -28.58
CA ASP A 274 5.14 9.73 -28.16
C ASP A 274 5.27 9.85 -26.62
N ILE A 275 4.50 10.77 -26.02
CA ILE A 275 4.58 11.02 -24.58
C ILE A 275 4.10 9.81 -23.77
N PHE A 276 2.93 9.24 -24.12
CA PHE A 276 2.40 8.06 -23.42
C PHE A 276 3.25 6.82 -23.67
N GLY A 277 3.92 6.73 -24.81
CA GLY A 277 4.92 5.69 -25.09
C GLY A 277 6.10 5.78 -24.12
N LYS A 278 6.69 6.97 -23.95
CA LYS A 278 7.78 7.23 -23.00
C LYS A 278 7.37 6.98 -21.54
N LEU A 279 6.12 7.27 -21.20
CA LEU A 279 5.56 7.08 -19.86
C LEU A 279 4.98 5.68 -19.64
N GLU A 280 4.96 4.83 -20.66
CA GLU A 280 4.36 3.50 -20.65
C GLU A 280 2.86 3.51 -20.28
N PHE A 281 2.10 4.54 -20.71
CA PHE A 281 0.67 4.73 -20.39
C PHE A 281 -0.25 4.12 -21.45
N ARG A 282 -0.12 2.82 -21.70
CA ARG A 282 -0.77 2.14 -22.82
C ARG A 282 -2.29 2.06 -22.69
N SER A 283 -2.80 1.75 -21.51
CA SER A 283 -4.25 1.73 -21.24
C SER A 283 -4.89 3.11 -21.36
N LEU A 284 -4.13 4.18 -21.07
CA LEU A 284 -4.55 5.55 -21.33
C LEU A 284 -4.55 5.85 -22.83
N LEU A 285 -3.55 5.38 -23.55
CA LEU A 285 -3.42 5.58 -24.98
C LEU A 285 -4.63 5.03 -25.74
N SER A 286 -4.99 3.74 -25.49
CA SER A 286 -6.18 3.12 -26.11
C SER A 286 -7.47 3.85 -25.74
N ARG A 287 -7.59 4.35 -24.50
CA ARG A 287 -8.79 5.08 -24.06
C ARG A 287 -8.92 6.45 -24.70
N VAL A 288 -7.82 7.15 -24.93
CA VAL A 288 -7.79 8.52 -25.45
C VAL A 288 -7.96 8.53 -26.97
N LEU A 289 -7.32 7.60 -27.67
CA LEU A 289 -7.29 7.59 -29.13
C LEU A 289 -8.30 6.62 -29.80
N GLY A 290 -8.94 5.73 -28.99
CA GLY A 290 -9.83 4.67 -29.51
C GLY A 290 -9.05 3.64 -30.35
N ASP A 291 -9.73 2.57 -30.81
CA ASP A 291 -9.13 1.45 -31.57
C ASP A 291 -8.70 1.80 -33.03
N LYS A 292 -8.40 3.05 -33.31
CA LYS A 292 -7.85 3.49 -34.61
C LYS A 292 -6.33 3.50 -34.61
N ALA A 293 -5.71 2.38 -34.35
CA ALA A 293 -4.26 2.26 -34.33
C ALA A 293 -3.72 1.52 -35.56
N GLU A 294 -3.98 2.03 -36.78
CA GLU A 294 -3.17 1.65 -37.95
C GLU A 294 -2.04 2.64 -38.17
N ALA A 295 -0.83 2.16 -38.01
CA ALA A 295 0.39 2.91 -38.25
C ALA A 295 0.79 2.92 -39.69
N LYS A 296 0.91 4.13 -40.30
CA LYS A 296 1.78 4.33 -41.47
C LYS A 296 2.97 5.20 -41.04
N PRO A 297 4.19 4.84 -41.44
CA PRO A 297 5.37 5.61 -41.08
C PRO A 297 5.49 6.87 -41.94
N SER A 298 5.65 8.03 -41.31
CA SER A 298 5.99 9.29 -41.95
C SER A 298 7.48 9.58 -41.84
N PRO A 299 8.11 10.21 -42.84
CA PRO A 299 9.55 10.37 -42.93
C PRO A 299 10.07 11.47 -42.00
N LYS A 300 11.27 11.24 -41.49
CA LYS A 300 12.02 12.10 -40.57
C LYS A 300 12.26 13.52 -41.08
N PRO A 301 12.07 14.56 -40.29
CA PRO A 301 12.72 15.85 -40.53
C PRO A 301 14.15 15.86 -39.99
N LYS A 302 15.05 16.44 -40.76
CA LYS A 302 16.48 16.64 -40.44
C LYS A 302 16.64 17.70 -39.36
N PRO A 303 17.67 17.62 -38.50
CA PRO A 303 17.89 18.59 -37.44
C PRO A 303 18.44 19.94 -37.98
N ALA A 304 17.90 21.02 -37.48
CA ALA A 304 18.48 22.35 -37.63
C ALA A 304 19.38 22.70 -36.43
N PHE A 305 20.47 23.27 -36.76
CA PHE A 305 21.64 23.56 -35.95
C PHE A 305 21.50 24.74 -34.95
N GLY A 306 22.32 24.66 -33.88
CA GLY A 306 22.91 25.80 -33.14
C GLY A 306 22.29 26.07 -31.80
N GLU A 307 22.98 26.07 -30.80
CA GLU A 307 24.13 26.60 -30.09
C GLU A 307 23.81 26.54 -28.57
N LEU A 308 24.57 26.37 -27.60
CA LEU A 308 25.98 26.51 -27.24
C LEU A 308 26.26 25.68 -25.98
N SER A 309 27.30 24.90 -26.02
CA SER A 309 27.88 24.19 -24.89
C SER A 309 28.77 25.13 -24.10
N LEU A 310 28.67 25.12 -22.77
CA LEU A 310 29.76 25.59 -21.93
C LEU A 310 29.84 24.69 -20.67
N PHE A 311 30.61 23.69 -20.74
CA PHE A 311 31.61 23.08 -19.89
C PHE A 311 31.88 21.67 -20.39
N GLY A 312 33.10 21.47 -20.77
CA GLY A 312 33.59 20.34 -21.52
C GLY A 312 33.93 19.13 -20.67
N ASP A 313 34.04 18.12 -21.41
CA ASP A 313 35.00 17.05 -21.55
C ASP A 313 34.66 15.69 -20.96
N ASP A 314 34.69 14.75 -21.92
CA ASP A 314 34.99 13.35 -21.82
C ASP A 314 33.96 12.40 -21.15
N ILE A 315 33.03 11.90 -21.98
CA ILE A 315 32.73 10.46 -22.05
C ILE A 315 32.35 10.13 -23.50
N THR A 316 33.20 9.38 -24.16
CA THR A 316 33.01 8.76 -25.46
C THR A 316 32.00 7.62 -25.35
N ASP A 317 31.22 7.46 -26.41
CA ASP A 317 30.43 6.28 -26.79
C ASP A 317 29.30 5.80 -25.86
N ALA A 318 28.16 6.49 -25.94
CA ALA A 318 26.88 5.82 -25.76
C ALA A 318 26.24 5.61 -27.14
N ALA A 319 26.18 4.36 -27.57
CA ALA A 319 25.45 3.93 -28.75
C ALA A 319 24.03 4.52 -28.76
N ALA A 320 23.62 5.00 -29.91
CA ALA A 320 22.26 5.45 -30.15
C ALA A 320 21.26 4.35 -29.71
N ALA A 321 20.51 4.62 -28.66
CA ALA A 321 19.37 3.81 -28.32
C ALA A 321 18.35 3.93 -29.45
N GLU A 322 18.14 2.86 -30.19
CA GLU A 322 17.05 2.74 -31.14
C GLU A 322 15.73 2.96 -30.40
N ALA A 323 14.85 3.78 -30.94
CA ALA A 323 13.51 3.98 -30.41
C ALA A 323 12.80 2.62 -30.35
N GLU A 324 12.46 2.15 -29.13
CA GLU A 324 11.74 0.90 -28.93
C GLU A 324 10.42 0.93 -29.70
N PRO A 325 10.05 -0.17 -30.39
CA PRO A 325 8.82 -0.26 -31.15
C PRO A 325 7.59 -0.09 -30.23
N ALA A 326 6.55 0.56 -30.73
CA ALA A 326 5.28 0.69 -30.03
C ALA A 326 4.70 -0.71 -29.71
N PRO A 327 4.01 -0.86 -28.57
CA PRO A 327 3.41 -2.15 -28.21
C PRO A 327 2.39 -2.59 -29.26
N THR A 328 2.46 -3.87 -29.58
CA THR A 328 1.53 -4.52 -30.48
C THR A 328 0.45 -5.24 -29.67
N GLU A 329 -0.76 -5.37 -30.24
CA GLU A 329 -1.73 -6.31 -29.69
C GLU A 329 -1.13 -7.73 -29.70
N HIS A 330 -1.36 -8.46 -28.62
CA HIS A 330 -1.00 -9.87 -28.57
C HIS A 330 -1.93 -10.65 -29.47
N THR A 331 -1.44 -11.08 -30.61
CA THR A 331 -2.16 -11.98 -31.53
C THR A 331 -1.70 -13.41 -31.28
N CYS A 332 -2.52 -14.19 -30.60
CA CYS A 332 -2.36 -15.63 -30.49
C CYS A 332 -3.51 -16.30 -31.28
N LYS A 333 -3.16 -17.25 -32.13
CA LYS A 333 -4.17 -18.09 -32.81
C LYS A 333 -4.85 -18.95 -31.74
N THR A 334 -6.11 -18.64 -31.47
CA THR A 334 -6.94 -19.37 -30.51
C THR A 334 -7.69 -20.49 -31.21
N ILE A 335 -7.56 -21.70 -30.68
CA ILE A 335 -8.27 -22.90 -31.13
C ILE A 335 -9.21 -23.32 -30.01
N ILE A 336 -10.50 -23.43 -30.26
CA ILE A 336 -11.42 -24.05 -29.30
C ILE A 336 -11.40 -25.55 -29.59
N ALA A 337 -11.02 -26.34 -28.59
CA ALA A 337 -10.97 -27.78 -28.72
C ALA A 337 -12.39 -28.36 -28.84
N THR A 338 -12.52 -29.36 -29.66
CA THR A 338 -13.73 -30.13 -29.90
C THR A 338 -13.42 -31.60 -29.76
N ASP A 339 -14.42 -32.47 -29.60
CA ASP A 339 -14.24 -33.93 -29.52
C ASP A 339 -13.41 -34.49 -30.65
N ALA A 340 -13.47 -33.82 -31.81
CA ALA A 340 -12.77 -34.28 -33.02
C ALA A 340 -11.25 -33.99 -33.00
N ASN A 341 -10.78 -32.96 -32.22
CA ASN A 341 -9.38 -32.54 -32.25
C ASN A 341 -8.72 -32.48 -30.86
N ILE A 342 -9.42 -32.72 -29.78
CA ILE A 342 -8.92 -32.60 -28.41
C ILE A 342 -7.72 -33.55 -28.19
N GLY A 343 -7.80 -34.79 -28.60
CA GLY A 343 -6.73 -35.76 -28.44
C GLY A 343 -5.44 -35.36 -29.14
N GLU A 344 -5.51 -34.83 -30.35
CA GLU A 344 -4.34 -34.36 -31.11
C GLU A 344 -3.71 -33.14 -30.45
N LEU A 345 -4.54 -32.17 -29.97
CA LEU A 345 -4.05 -30.97 -29.32
C LEU A 345 -3.38 -31.28 -27.97
N VAL A 346 -3.94 -32.21 -27.20
CA VAL A 346 -3.37 -32.63 -25.92
C VAL A 346 -2.07 -33.40 -26.14
N ASP A 347 -2.02 -34.33 -27.10
CA ASP A 347 -0.79 -35.06 -27.45
C ASP A 347 0.31 -34.12 -27.94
N LYS A 348 -0.07 -33.07 -28.71
CA LYS A 348 0.85 -32.03 -29.15
C LYS A 348 1.38 -31.22 -27.93
N ALA A 349 0.53 -30.88 -26.96
CA ALA A 349 0.96 -30.24 -25.73
C ALA A 349 1.91 -31.12 -24.92
N LEU A 350 1.58 -32.39 -24.75
CA LEU A 350 2.39 -33.35 -23.99
C LEU A 350 3.71 -33.71 -24.68
N SER A 351 3.86 -33.43 -25.95
CA SER A 351 5.13 -33.56 -26.68
C SER A 351 6.10 -32.39 -26.51
N GLN A 352 5.61 -31.25 -25.94
CA GLN A 352 6.46 -30.09 -25.65
C GLN A 352 7.25 -30.29 -24.36
N LYS A 353 8.35 -29.54 -24.21
CA LYS A 353 9.08 -29.47 -22.94
C LYS A 353 8.39 -28.52 -21.96
N THR A 354 7.82 -27.44 -22.47
CA THR A 354 7.22 -26.34 -21.70
C THR A 354 5.97 -25.87 -22.43
N ILE A 355 4.90 -25.68 -21.68
CA ILE A 355 3.62 -25.12 -22.17
C ILE A 355 3.18 -23.97 -21.28
N GLY A 356 2.46 -23.00 -21.85
CA GLY A 356 1.75 -21.97 -21.05
C GLY A 356 0.39 -22.49 -20.64
N ILE A 357 -0.04 -22.25 -19.42
CA ILE A 357 -1.37 -22.61 -18.95
C ILE A 357 -2.10 -21.44 -18.29
N HIS A 358 -3.42 -21.41 -18.43
CA HIS A 358 -4.31 -20.50 -17.69
C HIS A 358 -5.65 -21.18 -17.43
N MET A 359 -5.93 -21.48 -16.17
CA MET A 359 -7.21 -22.09 -15.77
C MET A 359 -8.27 -21.00 -15.61
N VAL A 360 -9.45 -21.25 -16.14
CA VAL A 360 -10.65 -20.42 -15.94
C VAL A 360 -11.57 -21.13 -14.97
N CYS A 361 -11.91 -20.48 -13.85
CA CYS A 361 -12.72 -21.08 -12.80
C CYS A 361 -14.04 -20.31 -12.61
N ASN A 362 -15.03 -20.98 -12.04
CA ASN A 362 -16.37 -20.42 -11.82
C ASN A 362 -16.48 -19.46 -10.63
N ALA A 363 -15.54 -19.48 -9.70
CA ALA A 363 -15.53 -18.64 -8.50
C ALA A 363 -14.17 -18.00 -8.25
N PRO A 364 -14.10 -16.82 -7.59
CA PRO A 364 -12.86 -16.16 -7.23
C PRO A 364 -12.20 -16.73 -5.97
N ASN A 365 -12.92 -17.49 -5.15
CA ASN A 365 -12.42 -18.17 -3.96
C ASN A 365 -11.98 -19.59 -4.36
N ALA A 366 -10.69 -19.91 -4.19
CA ALA A 366 -10.13 -21.18 -4.60
C ALA A 366 -10.83 -22.39 -3.97
N MET A 367 -11.24 -22.30 -2.68
CA MET A 367 -11.93 -23.38 -1.96
C MET A 367 -13.37 -23.65 -2.43
N GLU A 368 -13.96 -22.69 -3.17
CA GLU A 368 -15.31 -22.82 -3.73
C GLU A 368 -15.29 -23.02 -5.25
N ALA A 369 -14.10 -22.84 -5.84
CA ALA A 369 -13.93 -22.85 -7.27
C ALA A 369 -13.84 -24.26 -7.84
N VAL A 370 -14.41 -24.41 -9.03
CA VAL A 370 -14.19 -25.55 -9.92
C VAL A 370 -13.74 -25.06 -11.27
N PRO A 371 -12.95 -25.85 -12.02
CA PRO A 371 -12.55 -25.50 -13.36
C PRO A 371 -13.75 -25.33 -14.29
N ALA A 372 -13.80 -24.24 -15.05
CA ALA A 372 -14.72 -24.06 -16.18
C ALA A 372 -14.01 -24.36 -17.50
N GLY A 373 -12.68 -24.28 -17.52
CA GLY A 373 -11.87 -24.62 -18.69
C GLY A 373 -10.40 -24.28 -18.45
N ILE A 374 -9.57 -24.71 -19.39
CA ILE A 374 -8.13 -24.43 -19.38
C ILE A 374 -7.66 -23.99 -20.77
N ALA A 375 -6.89 -22.91 -20.80
CA ALA A 375 -6.14 -22.53 -21.99
C ALA A 375 -4.72 -23.11 -21.92
N VAL A 376 -4.24 -23.62 -23.04
CA VAL A 376 -2.90 -24.21 -23.19
C VAL A 376 -2.19 -23.58 -24.38
N ALA A 377 -1.09 -22.87 -24.13
CA ALA A 377 -0.25 -22.33 -25.18
C ALA A 377 0.82 -23.32 -25.58
N LEU A 378 0.82 -23.67 -26.84
CA LEU A 378 1.80 -24.58 -27.47
C LEU A 378 3.04 -23.82 -27.94
N SER A 379 2.85 -22.56 -28.28
CA SER A 379 3.88 -21.62 -28.69
C SER A 379 3.42 -20.19 -28.37
N LEU A 380 4.24 -19.21 -28.72
CA LEU A 380 3.88 -17.80 -28.54
C LEU A 380 2.70 -17.36 -29.41
N ASP A 381 2.45 -18.07 -30.51
CA ASP A 381 1.47 -17.70 -31.54
C ASP A 381 0.30 -18.68 -31.63
N GLU A 382 0.32 -19.80 -30.94
CA GLU A 382 -0.73 -20.82 -31.01
C GLU A 382 -1.10 -21.35 -29.62
N ALA A 383 -2.35 -21.24 -29.25
CA ALA A 383 -2.93 -21.79 -28.04
C ALA A 383 -4.31 -22.38 -28.29
N PHE A 384 -4.72 -23.31 -27.45
CA PHE A 384 -6.07 -23.87 -27.50
C PHE A 384 -6.74 -23.76 -26.14
N TYR A 385 -8.07 -23.73 -26.17
CA TYR A 385 -8.92 -23.71 -25.00
C TYR A 385 -9.75 -24.99 -24.94
N LEU A 386 -9.73 -25.64 -23.77
CA LEU A 386 -10.58 -26.79 -23.45
C LEU A 386 -11.63 -26.32 -22.44
N GLU A 387 -12.89 -26.45 -22.77
CA GLU A 387 -13.97 -26.31 -21.80
C GLU A 387 -13.97 -27.52 -20.86
N ALA A 388 -14.20 -27.31 -19.56
CA ALA A 388 -14.24 -28.39 -18.59
C ALA A 388 -15.61 -29.06 -18.60
N THR A 389 -15.72 -30.13 -19.35
CA THR A 389 -16.91 -31.03 -19.42
C THR A 389 -16.53 -32.41 -18.87
N GLU A 390 -17.52 -33.31 -18.73
CA GLU A 390 -17.26 -34.71 -18.35
C GLU A 390 -16.34 -35.40 -19.38
N GLU A 391 -16.55 -35.11 -20.67
CA GLU A 391 -15.79 -35.69 -21.77
C GLU A 391 -14.33 -35.18 -21.80
N SER A 392 -14.10 -33.91 -21.56
CA SER A 392 -12.78 -33.29 -21.61
C SER A 392 -11.96 -33.41 -20.31
N ALA A 393 -12.60 -33.80 -19.20
CA ALA A 393 -11.97 -33.89 -17.89
C ALA A 393 -10.69 -34.75 -17.90
N PHE A 394 -10.74 -35.91 -18.57
CA PHE A 394 -9.58 -36.81 -18.70
C PHE A 394 -8.39 -36.12 -19.38
N ASP A 395 -8.65 -35.38 -20.45
CA ASP A 395 -7.62 -34.71 -21.23
C ASP A 395 -7.02 -33.52 -20.47
N ILE A 396 -7.84 -32.75 -19.73
CA ILE A 396 -7.36 -31.69 -18.82
C ILE A 396 -6.43 -32.32 -17.76
N LEU A 397 -6.81 -33.43 -17.16
CA LEU A 397 -6.02 -34.11 -16.15
C LEU A 397 -4.71 -34.66 -16.71
N ARG A 398 -4.66 -35.14 -17.96
CA ARG A 398 -3.42 -35.57 -18.62
C ARG A 398 -2.40 -34.42 -18.67
N ILE A 399 -2.86 -33.19 -18.93
CA ILE A 399 -2.00 -32.00 -18.96
C ILE A 399 -1.54 -31.65 -17.54
N LEU A 400 -2.47 -31.55 -16.57
CA LEU A 400 -2.16 -31.13 -15.22
C LEU A 400 -1.24 -32.11 -14.49
N LYS A 401 -1.41 -33.42 -14.70
CA LYS A 401 -0.64 -34.51 -14.06
C LYS A 401 0.68 -34.83 -14.76
N SER A 402 0.98 -34.23 -15.90
CA SER A 402 2.23 -34.53 -16.62
C SER A 402 3.45 -34.12 -15.78
N GLU A 403 4.32 -35.09 -15.48
CA GLU A 403 5.60 -34.88 -14.79
C GLU A 403 6.75 -34.56 -15.75
N THR A 404 6.52 -34.66 -17.07
CA THR A 404 7.52 -34.44 -18.10
C THR A 404 7.43 -33.07 -18.78
N VAL A 405 6.28 -32.39 -18.65
CA VAL A 405 6.01 -31.11 -19.28
C VAL A 405 5.95 -30.04 -18.20
N GLU A 406 6.75 -28.98 -18.37
CA GLU A 406 6.71 -27.82 -17.48
C GLU A 406 5.51 -26.93 -17.80
N LYS A 407 4.66 -26.67 -16.80
CA LYS A 407 3.49 -25.81 -16.88
C LYS A 407 3.85 -24.41 -16.42
N VAL A 408 3.84 -23.43 -17.31
CA VAL A 408 4.09 -22.01 -17.02
C VAL A 408 2.77 -21.28 -16.90
N GLY A 409 2.50 -20.70 -15.74
CA GLY A 409 1.26 -19.98 -15.48
C GLY A 409 1.44 -18.81 -14.55
N ILE A 410 0.33 -18.29 -14.07
CA ILE A 410 0.28 -17.22 -13.09
C ILE A 410 -0.71 -17.55 -11.99
N ASN A 411 -0.30 -17.38 -10.73
CA ASN A 411 -1.12 -17.73 -9.56
C ASN A 411 -1.46 -19.23 -9.52
N LEU A 412 -0.47 -20.07 -9.86
CA LEU A 412 -0.62 -21.53 -9.93
C LEU A 412 -1.05 -22.15 -8.58
N LYS A 413 -0.77 -21.52 -7.46
CA LYS A 413 -1.29 -21.96 -6.15
C LYS A 413 -2.80 -22.03 -6.13
N PHE A 414 -3.49 -21.04 -6.71
CA PHE A 414 -4.94 -21.06 -6.86
C PHE A 414 -5.38 -22.27 -7.67
N ASP A 415 -4.75 -22.51 -8.81
CA ASP A 415 -5.05 -23.65 -9.69
C ASP A 415 -4.81 -25.00 -8.99
N MET A 416 -3.77 -25.08 -8.12
CA MET A 416 -3.50 -26.26 -7.30
C MET A 416 -4.58 -26.52 -6.27
N VAL A 417 -5.06 -25.50 -5.56
CA VAL A 417 -6.16 -25.63 -4.60
C VAL A 417 -7.43 -26.08 -5.33
N VAL A 418 -7.71 -25.52 -6.50
CA VAL A 418 -8.86 -25.91 -7.32
C VAL A 418 -8.74 -27.38 -7.76
N ALA A 419 -7.55 -27.84 -8.14
CA ALA A 419 -7.31 -29.24 -8.48
C ALA A 419 -7.54 -30.17 -7.26
N LEU A 420 -7.07 -29.76 -6.08
CA LEU A 420 -7.29 -30.50 -4.84
C LEU A 420 -8.79 -30.63 -4.46
N ASN A 421 -9.63 -29.63 -4.77
CA ASN A 421 -11.08 -29.71 -4.53
C ASN A 421 -11.76 -30.86 -5.29
N ILE A 422 -11.18 -31.28 -6.40
CA ILE A 422 -11.65 -32.43 -7.20
C ILE A 422 -10.78 -33.68 -6.99
N ALA A 423 -10.04 -33.72 -5.88
CA ALA A 423 -9.11 -34.81 -5.51
C ALA A 423 -8.00 -35.07 -6.56
N GLU A 424 -7.55 -34.05 -7.27
CA GLU A 424 -6.52 -34.11 -8.29
C GLU A 424 -5.34 -33.19 -7.99
N LYS A 425 -4.22 -33.36 -8.71
CA LYS A 425 -2.99 -32.57 -8.49
C LYS A 425 -2.54 -31.90 -9.78
N LEU A 426 -2.00 -30.70 -9.65
CA LEU A 426 -1.13 -30.08 -10.67
C LEU A 426 0.31 -30.53 -10.36
N ALA A 427 0.82 -31.48 -11.14
CA ALA A 427 2.14 -32.06 -10.89
C ALA A 427 3.27 -31.11 -11.32
N ALA A 428 4.41 -31.21 -10.63
CA ALA A 428 5.65 -30.57 -11.09
C ALA A 428 6.15 -31.23 -12.41
N PRO A 429 6.96 -30.55 -13.25
CA PRO A 429 7.48 -29.20 -13.04
C PRO A 429 6.48 -28.10 -13.42
N TYR A 430 6.54 -26.99 -12.70
CA TYR A 430 5.73 -25.79 -12.96
C TYR A 430 6.53 -24.51 -12.68
N TYR A 431 6.06 -23.39 -13.26
CA TYR A 431 6.69 -22.10 -13.15
C TYR A 431 5.63 -20.99 -13.02
N ASP A 432 5.69 -20.20 -11.97
CA ASP A 432 4.77 -19.08 -11.74
C ASP A 432 5.44 -17.75 -12.06
N VAL A 433 4.94 -17.05 -13.11
CA VAL A 433 5.53 -15.79 -13.57
C VAL A 433 5.32 -14.63 -12.59
N ALA A 434 4.28 -14.67 -11.74
CA ALA A 434 4.09 -13.64 -10.73
C ALA A 434 5.13 -13.75 -9.61
N ILE A 435 5.46 -14.98 -9.20
CA ILE A 435 6.50 -15.25 -8.19
C ILE A 435 7.89 -14.89 -8.74
N ALA A 436 8.18 -15.24 -9.98
CA ALA A 436 9.43 -14.86 -10.62
C ALA A 436 9.61 -13.34 -10.69
N HIS A 437 8.56 -12.62 -11.10
CA HIS A 437 8.58 -11.16 -11.12
C HIS A 437 8.66 -10.55 -9.72
N TYR A 438 7.99 -11.14 -8.72
CA TYR A 438 8.04 -10.65 -7.35
C TYR A 438 9.47 -10.64 -6.78
N LEU A 439 10.27 -11.65 -7.09
CA LEU A 439 11.68 -11.66 -6.69
C LEU A 439 12.47 -10.49 -7.28
N LEU A 440 12.16 -10.11 -8.53
CA LEU A 440 12.81 -8.98 -9.22
C LEU A 440 12.32 -7.64 -8.73
N GLN A 441 10.99 -7.49 -8.52
CA GLN A 441 10.31 -6.21 -8.23
C GLN A 441 9.19 -6.39 -7.19
N PRO A 442 9.50 -6.60 -5.90
CA PRO A 442 8.52 -6.99 -4.89
C PRO A 442 7.44 -5.94 -4.58
N GLU A 443 7.62 -4.70 -5.00
CA GLU A 443 6.67 -3.60 -4.75
C GLU A 443 5.78 -3.27 -5.96
N MET A 444 5.99 -3.95 -7.09
CA MET A 444 5.19 -3.73 -8.30
C MET A 444 3.97 -4.66 -8.36
N SER A 445 3.03 -4.32 -9.25
CA SER A 445 1.93 -5.24 -9.58
C SER A 445 2.42 -6.42 -10.40
N HIS A 446 1.99 -7.63 -10.02
CA HIS A 446 2.36 -8.89 -10.69
C HIS A 446 1.23 -9.42 -11.58
N SER A 447 0.24 -8.59 -11.94
CA SER A 447 -0.84 -9.02 -12.86
C SER A 447 -0.31 -9.29 -14.27
N ILE A 448 -0.83 -10.33 -14.92
CA ILE A 448 -0.34 -10.75 -16.25
C ILE A 448 -0.43 -9.63 -17.30
N ASN A 449 -1.50 -8.84 -17.28
CA ASN A 449 -1.68 -7.71 -18.20
C ASN A 449 -0.54 -6.69 -18.01
N ARG A 450 -0.18 -6.41 -16.75
CA ARG A 450 0.91 -5.47 -16.45
C ARG A 450 2.29 -6.04 -16.81
N LEU A 451 2.50 -7.32 -16.57
CA LEU A 451 3.74 -8.00 -16.94
C LEU A 451 3.96 -8.03 -18.45
N ALA A 452 2.92 -8.39 -19.21
CA ALA A 452 2.96 -8.37 -20.68
C ALA A 452 3.21 -6.96 -21.22
N GLU A 453 2.55 -5.96 -20.65
CA GLU A 453 2.73 -4.56 -21.02
C GLU A 453 4.18 -4.10 -20.82
N ILE A 454 4.79 -4.39 -19.68
CA ILE A 454 6.13 -3.91 -19.32
C ILE A 454 7.22 -4.69 -20.07
N TYR A 455 7.17 -6.02 -20.01
CA TYR A 455 8.28 -6.88 -20.42
C TYR A 455 8.18 -7.40 -21.83
N LEU A 456 6.95 -7.60 -22.35
CA LEU A 456 6.73 -8.08 -23.71
C LEU A 456 6.37 -6.96 -24.69
N LYS A 457 6.05 -5.77 -24.18
CA LYS A 457 5.51 -4.65 -24.97
C LYS A 457 4.22 -5.07 -25.74
N LYS A 458 3.38 -5.88 -25.08
CA LYS A 458 2.13 -6.40 -25.63
C LYS A 458 0.94 -6.00 -24.76
N ILE A 459 -0.18 -5.67 -25.41
CA ILE A 459 -1.47 -5.44 -24.75
C ILE A 459 -2.28 -6.72 -24.87
N LEU A 460 -2.57 -7.36 -23.73
CA LEU A 460 -3.43 -8.54 -23.73
C LEU A 460 -4.90 -8.13 -23.83
N PRO A 461 -5.72 -8.94 -24.50
CA PRO A 461 -7.17 -8.78 -24.45
C PRO A 461 -7.65 -8.93 -23.00
N ASP A 462 -8.77 -8.28 -22.68
CA ASP A 462 -9.41 -8.40 -21.38
C ASP A 462 -10.91 -8.65 -21.54
N TYR A 463 -11.54 -9.24 -20.52
CA TYR A 463 -12.96 -9.55 -20.54
C TYR A 463 -13.79 -8.26 -20.63
N GLN A 464 -14.63 -8.16 -21.66
CA GLN A 464 -15.53 -7.03 -21.85
C GLN A 464 -16.81 -7.24 -21.02
N LEU A 465 -16.70 -7.04 -19.71
CA LEU A 465 -17.81 -7.26 -18.79
C LEU A 465 -18.74 -6.03 -18.72
N PRO A 466 -20.06 -6.22 -18.65
CA PRO A 466 -21.00 -5.14 -18.39
C PRO A 466 -20.71 -4.48 -17.04
N ALA A 467 -20.92 -3.16 -16.93
CA ALA A 467 -20.63 -2.38 -15.72
C ALA A 467 -21.38 -2.89 -14.45
N THR A 468 -22.44 -3.63 -14.64
CA THR A 468 -23.26 -4.27 -13.60
C THR A 468 -22.78 -5.64 -13.16
N ALA A 469 -21.83 -6.24 -13.88
CA ALA A 469 -21.34 -7.61 -13.64
C ALA A 469 -20.32 -7.69 -12.52
N LYS A 470 -20.62 -7.10 -11.34
CA LYS A 470 -19.77 -7.27 -10.14
C LYS A 470 -20.34 -8.39 -9.27
N SER A 471 -19.58 -9.47 -9.13
CA SER A 471 -19.90 -10.55 -8.19
C SER A 471 -18.64 -10.96 -7.43
N ASN A 472 -18.82 -11.15 -6.11
CA ASN A 472 -17.78 -11.73 -5.25
C ASN A 472 -17.97 -13.25 -5.08
N LYS A 473 -19.03 -13.84 -5.67
CA LYS A 473 -19.38 -15.25 -5.49
C LYS A 473 -19.16 -16.09 -6.75
N PHE A 474 -19.23 -15.51 -7.93
CA PHE A 474 -19.01 -16.22 -9.19
C PHE A 474 -18.15 -15.37 -10.13
N ASN A 475 -17.51 -16.04 -11.09
CA ASN A 475 -16.70 -15.37 -12.11
C ASN A 475 -17.62 -14.81 -13.22
N PRO A 476 -17.76 -13.49 -13.33
CA PRO A 476 -18.66 -12.90 -14.32
C PRO A 476 -18.20 -13.12 -15.77
N ALA A 477 -16.93 -13.50 -16.00
CA ALA A 477 -16.44 -13.82 -17.34
C ALA A 477 -17.17 -15.02 -17.96
N LEU A 478 -17.70 -15.94 -17.16
CA LEU A 478 -18.45 -17.10 -17.66
C LEU A 478 -19.84 -16.74 -18.21
N SER A 479 -20.26 -15.49 -18.16
CA SER A 479 -21.46 -15.01 -18.88
C SER A 479 -21.16 -14.56 -20.32
N LEU A 480 -19.91 -14.60 -20.74
CA LEU A 480 -19.48 -14.27 -22.10
C LEU A 480 -19.57 -15.51 -23.01
N GLU A 481 -19.52 -15.27 -24.31
CA GLU A 481 -19.41 -16.36 -25.31
C GLU A 481 -18.05 -17.07 -25.16
N ILE A 482 -18.02 -18.35 -25.48
CA ILE A 482 -16.83 -19.19 -25.29
C ILE A 482 -15.62 -18.68 -26.09
N GLU A 483 -15.85 -18.08 -27.23
CA GLU A 483 -14.85 -17.49 -28.10
C GLU A 483 -14.11 -16.32 -27.39
N ASP A 484 -14.85 -15.48 -26.67
CA ASP A 484 -14.30 -14.37 -25.91
C ASP A 484 -13.52 -14.85 -24.69
N ILE A 485 -14.03 -15.87 -24.01
CA ILE A 485 -13.34 -16.52 -22.88
C ILE A 485 -12.03 -17.14 -23.37
N ALA A 486 -12.09 -17.93 -24.43
CA ALA A 486 -10.96 -18.62 -25.01
C ALA A 486 -9.89 -17.64 -25.51
N LYS A 487 -10.29 -16.57 -26.18
CA LYS A 487 -9.37 -15.52 -26.65
C LYS A 487 -8.55 -14.91 -25.53
N VAL A 488 -9.20 -14.54 -24.44
CA VAL A 488 -8.51 -13.94 -23.26
C VAL A 488 -7.64 -14.96 -22.55
N ALA A 489 -8.15 -16.16 -22.31
CA ALA A 489 -7.44 -17.22 -21.61
C ALA A 489 -6.20 -17.69 -22.38
N CYS A 490 -6.32 -17.92 -23.71
CA CYS A 490 -5.21 -18.31 -24.58
C CYS A 490 -4.14 -17.23 -24.66
N ALA A 491 -4.52 -15.94 -24.75
CA ALA A 491 -3.56 -14.84 -24.75
C ALA A 491 -2.77 -14.77 -23.43
N ARG A 492 -3.42 -15.04 -22.29
CA ARG A 492 -2.77 -15.07 -20.98
C ARG A 492 -1.81 -16.25 -20.85
N ALA A 493 -2.21 -17.44 -21.33
CA ALA A 493 -1.35 -18.63 -21.33
C ALA A 493 -0.09 -18.41 -22.19
N ALA A 494 -0.24 -17.87 -23.40
CA ALA A 494 0.85 -17.55 -24.30
C ALA A 494 1.79 -16.48 -23.72
N ALA A 495 1.23 -15.46 -23.08
CA ALA A 495 2.03 -14.43 -22.39
C ALA A 495 2.85 -14.99 -21.22
N CYS A 496 2.30 -15.93 -20.44
CA CYS A 496 3.06 -16.62 -19.41
C CYS A 496 4.26 -17.36 -19.98
N LEU A 497 4.06 -18.10 -21.07
CA LEU A 497 5.11 -18.83 -21.76
C LEU A 497 6.22 -17.90 -22.28
N GLU A 498 5.85 -16.74 -22.82
CA GLU A 498 6.79 -15.74 -23.35
C GLU A 498 7.56 -15.00 -22.24
N LEU A 499 6.93 -14.77 -21.07
CA LEU A 499 7.56 -14.09 -19.94
C LEU A 499 8.63 -14.94 -19.25
N LYS A 500 8.50 -16.27 -19.25
CA LYS A 500 9.42 -17.16 -18.55
C LYS A 500 10.88 -16.91 -18.93
N PRO A 501 11.32 -16.98 -20.20
CA PRO A 501 12.72 -16.76 -20.55
C PRO A 501 13.21 -15.35 -20.24
N VAL A 502 12.32 -14.35 -20.24
CA VAL A 502 12.65 -12.97 -19.85
C VAL A 502 13.00 -12.90 -18.37
N PHE A 503 12.22 -13.57 -17.53
CA PHE A 503 12.43 -13.55 -16.08
C PHE A 503 13.59 -14.48 -15.69
N ASP A 504 13.73 -15.66 -16.30
CA ASP A 504 14.87 -16.55 -16.07
C ASP A 504 16.19 -15.82 -16.31
N LYS A 505 16.33 -15.16 -17.46
CA LYS A 505 17.52 -14.35 -17.76
C LYS A 505 17.80 -13.29 -16.70
N LYS A 506 16.78 -12.52 -16.28
CA LYS A 506 16.94 -11.48 -15.26
C LYS A 506 17.30 -12.06 -13.88
N LEU A 507 16.69 -13.17 -13.50
CA LEU A 507 16.97 -13.83 -12.22
C LEU A 507 18.38 -14.42 -12.19
N GLU A 508 18.89 -14.92 -13.32
CA GLU A 508 20.28 -15.36 -13.44
C GLU A 508 21.27 -14.19 -13.34
N GLU A 509 21.04 -13.10 -14.10
CA GLU A 509 21.83 -11.87 -14.05
C GLU A 509 21.92 -11.31 -12.62
N GLU A 510 20.79 -11.36 -11.89
CA GLU A 510 20.67 -10.86 -10.51
C GLU A 510 21.05 -11.91 -9.45
N LYS A 511 21.44 -13.12 -9.85
CA LYS A 511 21.81 -14.25 -8.99
C LYS A 511 20.72 -14.69 -8.01
N MET A 512 19.46 -14.61 -8.43
CA MET A 512 18.29 -14.96 -7.63
C MET A 512 17.53 -16.20 -8.14
N ALA A 513 18.02 -16.88 -9.19
CA ALA A 513 17.37 -18.08 -9.74
C ALA A 513 17.13 -19.18 -8.68
N HIS A 514 18.09 -19.38 -7.77
CA HIS A 514 17.97 -20.34 -6.67
C HIS A 514 16.82 -19.98 -5.69
N LEU A 515 16.53 -18.69 -5.44
CA LEU A 515 15.38 -18.29 -4.62
C LEU A 515 14.08 -18.77 -5.25
N LEU A 516 13.97 -18.65 -6.58
CA LEU A 516 12.79 -19.10 -7.30
C LEU A 516 12.66 -20.63 -7.23
N HIS A 517 13.69 -21.34 -7.66
CA HIS A 517 13.62 -22.80 -7.88
C HIS A 517 13.72 -23.62 -6.61
N ASP A 518 14.51 -23.18 -5.61
CA ASP A 518 14.75 -23.96 -4.40
C ASP A 518 13.82 -23.57 -3.24
N ILE A 519 13.27 -22.32 -3.24
CA ILE A 519 12.46 -21.81 -2.14
C ILE A 519 11.04 -21.51 -2.56
N GLU A 520 10.81 -20.61 -3.54
CA GLU A 520 9.47 -20.06 -3.78
C GLU A 520 8.57 -21.01 -4.59
N LEU A 521 9.06 -21.63 -5.66
CA LEU A 521 8.24 -22.58 -6.45
C LEU A 521 7.87 -23.83 -5.64
N PRO A 522 8.80 -24.50 -4.92
CA PRO A 522 8.39 -25.63 -4.07
C PRO A 522 7.37 -25.25 -3.00
N LEU A 523 7.43 -24.03 -2.49
CA LEU A 523 6.49 -23.54 -1.47
C LEU A 523 5.06 -23.41 -2.00
N VAL A 524 4.85 -23.27 -3.30
CA VAL A 524 3.50 -23.14 -3.90
C VAL A 524 2.64 -24.35 -3.55
N GLU A 525 3.20 -25.58 -3.69
CA GLU A 525 2.50 -26.82 -3.37
C GLU A 525 2.23 -26.93 -1.86
N VAL A 526 3.21 -26.59 -1.02
CA VAL A 526 3.05 -26.61 0.44
C VAL A 526 1.92 -25.71 0.87
N LEU A 527 1.88 -24.48 0.35
CA LEU A 527 0.82 -23.53 0.69
C LEU A 527 -0.54 -23.94 0.13
N ALA A 528 -0.59 -24.55 -1.04
CA ALA A 528 -1.84 -25.07 -1.60
C ALA A 528 -2.41 -26.22 -0.72
N ASP A 529 -1.56 -27.14 -0.25
CA ASP A 529 -1.99 -28.20 0.67
C ASP A 529 -2.45 -27.64 2.01
N MET A 530 -1.75 -26.65 2.59
CA MET A 530 -2.14 -25.98 3.82
C MET A 530 -3.50 -25.24 3.69
N GLU A 531 -3.67 -24.49 2.59
CA GLU A 531 -4.93 -23.79 2.31
C GLU A 531 -6.10 -24.75 2.13
N HIS A 532 -5.86 -25.83 1.40
CA HIS A 532 -6.89 -26.87 1.17
C HIS A 532 -7.19 -27.66 2.44
N THR A 533 -6.18 -28.00 3.25
CA THR A 533 -6.37 -28.71 4.53
C THR A 533 -7.20 -27.89 5.51
N GLY A 534 -6.92 -26.58 5.64
CA GLY A 534 -7.59 -25.68 6.58
C GLY A 534 -7.39 -26.07 8.05
N VAL A 535 -7.96 -25.29 8.95
CA VAL A 535 -7.88 -25.51 10.39
C VAL A 535 -9.27 -25.56 11.02
N ARG A 536 -9.48 -26.49 11.93
CA ARG A 536 -10.74 -26.66 12.65
C ARG A 536 -10.79 -25.69 13.84
N ILE A 537 -12.00 -25.21 14.12
CA ILE A 537 -12.25 -24.36 15.30
C ILE A 537 -13.40 -24.90 16.15
N ASP A 538 -13.27 -24.74 17.45
CA ASP A 538 -14.33 -25.02 18.44
C ASP A 538 -15.29 -23.82 18.49
N THR A 539 -16.42 -23.98 17.81
CA THR A 539 -17.47 -22.95 17.74
C THR A 539 -18.19 -22.75 19.06
N ASP A 540 -18.32 -23.79 19.89
CA ASP A 540 -19.00 -23.72 21.18
C ASP A 540 -18.15 -22.95 22.19
N ALA A 541 -16.84 -23.21 22.22
CA ALA A 541 -15.90 -22.43 22.99
C ALA A 541 -15.92 -20.94 22.59
N LEU A 542 -15.91 -20.64 21.29
CA LEU A 542 -16.01 -19.24 20.79
C LEU A 542 -17.33 -18.59 21.16
N ALA A 543 -18.47 -19.30 21.07
CA ALA A 543 -19.78 -18.79 21.45
C ALA A 543 -19.86 -18.49 22.96
N ALA A 544 -19.33 -19.37 23.79
CA ALA A 544 -19.23 -19.13 25.23
C ALA A 544 -18.35 -17.91 25.54
N TYR A 545 -17.22 -17.80 24.87
CA TYR A 545 -16.30 -16.67 25.03
C TYR A 545 -16.90 -15.35 24.49
N SER A 546 -17.64 -15.39 23.38
CA SER A 546 -18.39 -14.24 22.86
C SER A 546 -19.35 -13.68 23.89
N LYS A 547 -20.11 -14.55 24.57
CA LYS A 547 -21.04 -14.17 25.63
C LYS A 547 -20.33 -13.50 26.80
N ALA A 548 -19.21 -14.06 27.25
CA ALA A 548 -18.40 -13.49 28.33
C ALA A 548 -17.81 -12.11 27.96
N LEU A 549 -17.25 -11.98 26.76
CA LEU A 549 -16.72 -10.70 26.27
C LEU A 549 -17.80 -9.65 26.07
N THR A 550 -18.98 -10.03 25.58
CA THR A 550 -20.12 -9.11 25.39
C THR A 550 -20.58 -8.55 26.73
N GLN A 551 -20.68 -9.39 27.77
CA GLN A 551 -21.00 -8.94 29.12
C GLN A 551 -19.94 -7.96 29.66
N ARG A 552 -18.67 -8.32 29.52
CA ARG A 552 -17.55 -7.46 29.93
C ARG A 552 -17.53 -6.14 29.18
N LEU A 553 -17.84 -6.14 27.87
CA LEU A 553 -17.94 -4.93 27.06
C LEU A 553 -19.02 -3.99 27.56
N ALA A 554 -20.21 -4.53 27.90
CA ALA A 554 -21.33 -3.76 28.45
C ALA A 554 -20.99 -3.15 29.82
N ASP A 555 -20.25 -3.89 30.68
CA ASP A 555 -19.82 -3.38 31.97
C ASP A 555 -18.77 -2.25 31.83
N ILE A 556 -17.85 -2.37 30.87
CA ILE A 556 -16.88 -1.32 30.56
C ILE A 556 -17.57 -0.09 29.96
N GLU A 557 -18.54 -0.28 29.09
CA GLU A 557 -19.32 0.82 28.50
C GLU A 557 -20.05 1.61 29.60
N ARG A 558 -20.70 0.92 30.51
CA ARG A 558 -21.33 1.53 31.70
C ARG A 558 -20.33 2.31 32.53
N ALA A 559 -19.18 1.70 32.86
CA ALA A 559 -18.11 2.38 33.59
C ALA A 559 -17.59 3.64 32.87
N CYS A 560 -17.49 3.62 31.55
CA CYS A 560 -17.12 4.80 30.76
C CYS A 560 -18.19 5.92 30.87
N ILE A 561 -19.46 5.56 30.81
CA ILE A 561 -20.60 6.50 30.93
C ILE A 561 -20.64 7.11 32.33
N ASP A 562 -20.44 6.29 33.37
CA ASP A 562 -20.40 6.75 34.77
C ASP A 562 -19.23 7.72 35.01
N LEU A 563 -18.04 7.39 34.51
CA LEU A 563 -16.86 8.24 34.60
C LEU A 563 -16.98 9.54 33.78
N ALA A 564 -17.74 9.51 32.68
CA ALA A 564 -18.02 10.70 31.88
C ALA A 564 -19.14 11.56 32.45
N GLY A 565 -20.05 10.99 33.25
CA GLY A 565 -21.25 11.62 33.76
C GLY A 565 -22.24 12.06 32.66
N ILE A 566 -22.16 11.44 31.47
CA ILE A 566 -23.12 11.62 30.36
C ILE A 566 -23.19 10.35 29.53
N GLN A 567 -24.34 10.15 28.87
CA GLN A 567 -24.50 9.13 27.86
C GLN A 567 -23.74 9.49 26.57
N PHE A 568 -22.93 8.58 26.06
CA PHE A 568 -22.24 8.71 24.79
C PHE A 568 -21.89 7.34 24.22
N ASN A 569 -21.63 7.27 22.92
CA ASN A 569 -21.17 6.02 22.26
C ASN A 569 -19.66 5.88 22.41
N VAL A 570 -19.19 4.97 23.29
CA VAL A 570 -17.78 4.68 23.53
C VAL A 570 -17.09 4.13 22.27
N GLY A 571 -17.86 3.54 21.35
CA GLY A 571 -17.38 3.08 20.04
C GLY A 571 -17.17 4.19 19.00
N SER A 572 -17.64 5.42 19.26
CA SER A 572 -17.52 6.56 18.34
C SER A 572 -16.28 7.39 18.64
N PRO A 573 -15.26 7.44 17.76
CA PRO A 573 -14.07 8.27 17.98
C PRO A 573 -14.39 9.75 18.18
N ALA A 574 -15.41 10.27 17.49
CA ALA A 574 -15.84 11.66 17.61
C ALA A 574 -16.39 11.97 19.01
N GLN A 575 -17.36 11.16 19.50
CA GLN A 575 -17.95 11.35 20.82
C GLN A 575 -16.94 11.12 21.96
N VAL A 576 -16.06 10.11 21.80
CA VAL A 576 -14.94 9.91 22.73
C VAL A 576 -14.05 11.15 22.79
N GLY A 577 -13.73 11.75 21.65
CA GLY A 577 -12.94 12.98 21.60
C GLY A 577 -13.63 14.15 22.32
N GLU A 578 -14.93 14.35 22.11
CA GLU A 578 -15.71 15.39 22.80
C GLU A 578 -15.74 15.16 24.31
N VAL A 579 -15.97 13.92 24.75
CA VAL A 579 -15.97 13.57 26.19
C VAL A 579 -14.60 13.83 26.83
N LEU A 580 -13.53 13.36 26.23
CA LEU A 580 -12.19 13.46 26.81
C LEU A 580 -11.67 14.90 26.84
N PHE A 581 -11.88 15.66 25.77
CA PHE A 581 -11.20 16.95 25.58
C PHE A 581 -12.12 18.16 25.79
N ASP A 582 -13.39 18.09 25.44
CA ASP A 582 -14.31 19.22 25.63
C ASP A 582 -14.99 19.16 27.02
N LYS A 583 -15.43 17.96 27.47
CA LYS A 583 -16.13 17.82 28.75
C LYS A 583 -15.16 17.60 29.93
N LEU A 584 -14.36 16.53 29.88
CA LEU A 584 -13.45 16.16 31.00
C LEU A 584 -12.17 16.97 30.98
N LYS A 585 -11.84 17.63 29.87
CA LYS A 585 -10.66 18.50 29.70
C LYS A 585 -9.35 17.83 30.14
N ILE A 586 -9.20 16.53 29.84
CA ILE A 586 -8.05 15.68 30.24
C ILE A 586 -6.73 16.24 29.68
N ASP A 587 -6.80 16.90 28.51
CA ASP A 587 -5.67 17.61 27.94
C ASP A 587 -6.15 18.90 27.25
N GLU A 588 -5.93 20.03 27.90
CA GLU A 588 -6.32 21.36 27.38
C GLU A 588 -5.54 21.75 26.11
N LYS A 589 -4.41 21.06 25.85
CA LYS A 589 -3.58 21.29 24.67
C LYS A 589 -3.92 20.37 23.50
N ALA A 590 -4.94 19.51 23.64
CA ALA A 590 -5.36 18.61 22.59
C ALA A 590 -5.82 19.38 21.35
N LYS A 591 -5.29 18.99 20.19
CA LYS A 591 -5.60 19.63 18.91
C LYS A 591 -6.61 18.80 18.14
N LYS A 592 -7.58 19.45 17.54
CA LYS A 592 -8.47 18.82 16.57
C LYS A 592 -7.72 18.56 15.26
N THR A 593 -8.05 17.46 14.63
CA THR A 593 -7.54 17.10 13.29
C THR A 593 -8.06 18.07 12.23
N LYS A 594 -7.55 17.98 11.00
CA LYS A 594 -8.05 18.76 9.86
C LYS A 594 -9.57 18.62 9.62
N THR A 595 -10.16 17.50 10.09
CA THR A 595 -11.61 17.23 10.00
C THR A 595 -12.40 17.76 11.20
N GLY A 596 -11.80 18.58 12.06
CA GLY A 596 -12.45 19.19 13.24
C GLY A 596 -12.68 18.23 14.42
N GLN A 597 -12.26 16.99 14.33
CA GLN A 597 -12.37 15.98 15.39
C GLN A 597 -11.07 15.86 16.18
N TYR A 598 -11.17 15.49 17.44
CA TYR A 598 -9.98 15.12 18.22
C TYR A 598 -9.41 13.78 17.78
N SER A 599 -8.09 13.67 17.75
CA SER A 599 -7.45 12.38 17.56
C SER A 599 -7.60 11.54 18.82
N THR A 600 -8.23 10.39 18.67
CA THR A 600 -8.38 9.38 19.74
C THR A 600 -7.71 8.07 19.35
N THR A 601 -6.61 8.14 18.57
CA THR A 601 -5.81 6.95 18.24
C THR A 601 -5.27 6.28 19.50
N GLU A 602 -4.96 5.01 19.40
CA GLU A 602 -4.42 4.24 20.52
C GLU A 602 -3.16 4.90 21.13
N GLU A 603 -2.31 5.45 20.27
CA GLU A 603 -1.10 6.18 20.69
C GLU A 603 -1.41 7.41 21.55
N VAL A 604 -2.41 8.22 21.11
CA VAL A 604 -2.85 9.41 21.85
C VAL A 604 -3.45 9.00 23.20
N LEU A 605 -4.32 7.98 23.20
CA LEU A 605 -4.95 7.51 24.43
C LEU A 605 -3.94 6.89 25.40
N LYS A 606 -2.94 6.13 24.93
CA LYS A 606 -1.88 5.60 25.78
C LYS A 606 -1.08 6.69 26.49
N LYS A 607 -0.79 7.80 25.83
CA LYS A 607 -0.14 8.97 26.46
C LYS A 607 -1.01 9.64 27.54
N LEU A 608 -2.32 9.45 27.47
CA LEU A 608 -3.28 10.01 28.41
C LEU A 608 -3.72 9.03 29.51
N SER A 609 -3.30 7.78 29.48
CA SER A 609 -3.81 6.72 30.35
C SER A 609 -3.60 7.00 31.84
N GLY A 610 -2.54 7.72 32.22
CA GLY A 610 -2.30 8.15 33.60
C GLY A 610 -3.07 9.39 34.06
N LYS A 611 -3.77 10.08 33.16
CA LYS A 611 -4.44 11.35 33.48
C LYS A 611 -5.88 11.18 33.99
N HIS A 612 -6.59 10.15 33.52
CA HIS A 612 -7.96 9.87 33.94
C HIS A 612 -8.34 8.41 33.73
N PRO A 613 -9.07 7.75 34.69
CA PRO A 613 -9.41 6.33 34.60
C PRO A 613 -10.22 5.95 33.35
N ILE A 614 -11.03 6.86 32.83
CA ILE A 614 -11.84 6.62 31.62
C ILE A 614 -10.99 6.24 30.39
N VAL A 615 -9.76 6.76 30.30
CA VAL A 615 -8.89 6.49 29.13
C VAL A 615 -8.50 5.01 29.08
N GLY A 616 -8.17 4.43 30.24
CA GLY A 616 -7.90 2.99 30.34
C GLY A 616 -9.10 2.15 29.95
N LYS A 617 -10.31 2.57 30.40
CA LYS A 617 -11.56 1.88 30.05
C LYS A 617 -11.91 1.97 28.56
N ILE A 618 -11.69 3.12 27.92
CA ILE A 618 -11.87 3.28 26.47
C ILE A 618 -10.89 2.39 25.68
N LEU A 619 -9.63 2.29 26.10
CA LEU A 619 -8.66 1.38 25.48
C LEU A 619 -9.07 -0.08 25.63
N GLU A 620 -9.55 -0.48 26.81
CA GLU A 620 -10.06 -1.82 27.11
C GLU A 620 -11.31 -2.12 26.26
N PHE A 621 -12.26 -1.18 26.18
CA PHE A 621 -13.45 -1.30 25.32
C PHE A 621 -13.09 -1.56 23.86
N ARG A 622 -12.21 -0.74 23.30
CA ARG A 622 -11.78 -0.88 21.89
C ARG A 622 -11.10 -2.22 21.62
N LYS A 623 -10.27 -2.66 22.57
CA LYS A 623 -9.58 -3.96 22.49
C LYS A 623 -10.59 -5.09 22.40
N ILE A 624 -11.54 -5.16 23.35
CA ILE A 624 -12.55 -6.22 23.41
C ILE A 624 -13.47 -6.16 22.19
N LYS A 625 -13.93 -4.97 21.81
CA LYS A 625 -14.77 -4.78 20.63
C LYS A 625 -14.08 -5.29 19.35
N LYS A 626 -12.77 -5.01 19.19
CA LYS A 626 -11.99 -5.54 18.07
C LYS A 626 -11.88 -7.05 18.10
N LEU A 627 -11.62 -7.65 19.27
CA LEU A 627 -11.57 -9.11 19.42
C LEU A 627 -12.89 -9.77 19.03
N LEU A 628 -14.01 -9.24 19.52
CA LEU A 628 -15.35 -9.74 19.18
C LEU A 628 -15.62 -9.65 17.68
N SER A 629 -15.43 -8.47 17.08
CA SER A 629 -15.81 -8.24 15.68
C SER A 629 -14.86 -8.87 14.67
N THR A 630 -13.58 -9.03 15.01
CA THR A 630 -12.55 -9.49 14.05
C THR A 630 -12.31 -10.99 14.14
N TYR A 631 -12.47 -11.57 15.32
CA TYR A 631 -12.14 -12.98 15.56
C TYR A 631 -13.33 -13.77 16.12
N VAL A 632 -13.79 -13.45 17.31
CA VAL A 632 -14.68 -14.33 18.06
C VAL A 632 -16.01 -14.56 17.34
N ASN A 633 -16.61 -13.50 16.79
CA ASN A 633 -17.88 -13.61 16.04
C ASN A 633 -17.66 -13.86 14.55
N ALA A 634 -16.54 -13.42 13.99
CA ALA A 634 -16.29 -13.53 12.56
C ALA A 634 -15.78 -14.93 12.14
N LEU A 635 -14.91 -15.56 12.95
CA LEU A 635 -14.33 -16.85 12.58
C LEU A 635 -15.38 -17.96 12.36
N PRO A 636 -16.42 -18.12 13.19
CA PRO A 636 -17.47 -19.11 12.93
C PRO A 636 -18.22 -18.92 11.62
N GLU A 637 -18.37 -17.65 11.16
CA GLU A 637 -19.04 -17.32 9.90
C GLU A 637 -18.20 -17.68 8.66
N LEU A 638 -16.89 -17.90 8.86
CA LEU A 638 -15.93 -18.20 7.79
C LEU A 638 -15.66 -19.71 7.64
N ILE A 639 -16.33 -20.56 8.41
CA ILE A 639 -16.23 -22.00 8.26
C ILE A 639 -16.81 -22.41 6.91
N ASN A 640 -16.00 -23.10 6.12
CA ASN A 640 -16.47 -23.68 4.86
C ASN A 640 -17.47 -24.83 5.18
N PRO A 641 -18.69 -24.78 4.65
CA PRO A 641 -19.73 -25.77 4.98
C PRO A 641 -19.42 -27.19 4.48
N HIS A 642 -18.52 -27.34 3.50
CA HIS A 642 -18.14 -28.64 2.94
C HIS A 642 -17.05 -29.33 3.76
N THR A 643 -16.09 -28.57 4.28
CA THR A 643 -14.94 -29.10 5.03
C THR A 643 -15.11 -29.01 6.54
N GLY A 644 -16.00 -28.12 7.03
CA GLY A 644 -16.12 -27.81 8.44
C GLY A 644 -14.94 -27.04 9.03
N LYS A 645 -14.05 -26.50 8.21
CA LYS A 645 -12.80 -25.83 8.59
C LYS A 645 -12.74 -24.40 8.09
N ILE A 646 -11.82 -23.64 8.64
CA ILE A 646 -11.43 -22.31 8.12
C ILE A 646 -10.24 -22.47 7.19
N HIS A 647 -10.33 -21.86 6.03
CA HIS A 647 -9.28 -21.84 5.01
C HIS A 647 -8.80 -20.41 4.81
N THR A 648 -7.57 -20.13 5.22
CA THR A 648 -6.92 -18.85 4.92
C THR A 648 -6.24 -18.89 3.56
N THR A 649 -5.95 -17.74 2.99
CA THR A 649 -5.11 -17.63 1.79
C THR A 649 -3.75 -17.05 2.17
N TYR A 650 -2.66 -17.75 1.88
CA TYR A 650 -1.29 -17.28 2.04
C TYR A 650 -0.78 -16.60 0.77
N ASN A 651 -0.33 -15.36 0.89
CA ASN A 651 0.20 -14.62 -0.25
C ASN A 651 1.72 -14.56 -0.19
N GLN A 652 2.38 -15.04 -1.25
CA GLN A 652 3.85 -15.02 -1.39
C GLN A 652 4.37 -13.69 -1.95
N THR A 653 3.54 -12.92 -2.65
CA THR A 653 3.94 -11.79 -3.51
C THR A 653 3.50 -10.42 -2.98
N VAL A 654 3.11 -10.33 -1.70
CA VAL A 654 2.55 -9.08 -1.12
C VAL A 654 3.56 -8.33 -0.27
N THR A 655 4.35 -9.02 0.55
CA THR A 655 5.28 -8.37 1.46
C THR A 655 6.62 -8.13 0.79
N ALA A 656 7.16 -6.94 0.95
CA ALA A 656 8.46 -6.62 0.36
C ALA A 656 9.67 -7.23 1.10
N THR A 657 9.43 -7.94 2.22
CA THR A 657 10.48 -8.61 3.03
C THR A 657 10.62 -10.09 2.73
N GLY A 658 9.79 -10.68 1.89
CA GLY A 658 9.75 -12.13 1.68
C GLY A 658 8.83 -12.89 2.64
N ARG A 659 8.29 -12.24 3.68
CA ARG A 659 7.34 -12.89 4.60
C ARG A 659 6.04 -13.23 3.88
N LEU A 660 5.41 -14.33 4.27
CA LEU A 660 4.05 -14.63 3.87
C LEU A 660 3.08 -13.65 4.53
N SER A 661 1.97 -13.36 3.88
CA SER A 661 0.82 -12.71 4.51
C SER A 661 -0.40 -13.60 4.39
N SER A 662 -1.26 -13.57 5.42
CA SER A 662 -2.49 -14.37 5.49
C SER A 662 -3.70 -13.45 5.33
N THR A 663 -4.66 -13.87 4.50
CA THR A 663 -5.89 -13.10 4.23
C THR A 663 -7.10 -14.03 4.14
N ASN A 664 -8.28 -13.50 4.41
CA ASN A 664 -9.57 -14.17 4.25
C ASN A 664 -9.73 -15.51 5.01
N PRO A 665 -9.49 -15.56 6.36
CA PRO A 665 -9.12 -14.50 7.30
C PRO A 665 -7.61 -14.35 7.50
N ASN A 666 -7.17 -13.21 8.07
CA ASN A 666 -5.79 -13.06 8.51
C ASN A 666 -5.58 -13.76 9.85
N LEU A 667 -5.04 -14.97 9.84
CA LEU A 667 -4.76 -15.78 11.02
C LEU A 667 -3.41 -15.44 11.69
N GLN A 668 -2.52 -14.73 11.01
CA GLN A 668 -1.22 -14.31 11.54
C GLN A 668 -1.31 -13.18 12.59
N ASN A 669 -2.45 -12.49 12.68
CA ASN A 669 -2.67 -11.38 13.60
C ASN A 669 -3.46 -11.74 14.86
N ILE A 670 -3.71 -13.02 15.12
CA ILE A 670 -4.37 -13.49 16.35
C ILE A 670 -3.44 -13.21 17.55
N PRO A 671 -3.89 -12.42 18.55
CA PRO A 671 -3.03 -12.01 19.65
C PRO A 671 -2.60 -13.20 20.53
N ILE A 672 -1.36 -13.14 21.06
CA ILE A 672 -0.87 -14.14 22.03
C ILE A 672 -0.47 -13.52 23.35
N ARG A 673 -0.13 -12.22 23.37
CA ARG A 673 0.50 -11.58 24.53
C ARG A 673 -0.44 -11.26 25.69
N ASN A 674 -1.73 -11.50 25.54
CA ASN A 674 -2.73 -11.19 26.56
C ASN A 674 -3.73 -12.34 26.69
N ASP A 675 -4.34 -12.44 27.85
CA ASP A 675 -5.26 -13.54 28.19
C ASP A 675 -6.42 -13.65 27.19
N ASP A 676 -6.97 -12.51 26.73
CA ASP A 676 -8.07 -12.53 25.77
C ASP A 676 -7.66 -13.14 24.42
N GLY A 677 -6.42 -12.92 23.96
CA GLY A 677 -5.89 -13.53 22.73
C GLY A 677 -5.59 -15.02 22.90
N ARG A 678 -5.12 -15.41 24.10
CA ARG A 678 -4.91 -16.81 24.46
C ARG A 678 -6.19 -17.61 24.40
N GLU A 679 -7.30 -17.08 24.91
CA GLU A 679 -8.60 -17.74 24.83
C GLU A 679 -9.05 -17.99 23.38
N ILE A 680 -8.74 -17.07 22.43
CA ILE A 680 -9.04 -17.29 21.01
C ILE A 680 -8.20 -18.43 20.44
N ARG A 681 -6.90 -18.56 20.83
CA ARG A 681 -6.06 -19.66 20.36
C ARG A 681 -6.50 -21.03 20.86
N LYS A 682 -7.16 -21.13 22.02
CA LYS A 682 -7.77 -22.38 22.50
C LYS A 682 -8.85 -22.92 21.57
N ALA A 683 -9.51 -22.03 20.82
CA ALA A 683 -10.53 -22.46 19.89
C ALA A 683 -9.98 -23.14 18.62
N PHE A 684 -8.69 -23.03 18.33
CA PHE A 684 -8.06 -23.73 17.22
C PHE A 684 -7.67 -25.13 17.65
N ILE A 685 -8.34 -26.12 17.12
CA ILE A 685 -8.26 -27.52 17.53
C ILE A 685 -7.87 -28.43 16.37
N PRO A 686 -7.24 -29.59 16.63
CA PRO A 686 -6.98 -30.59 15.59
C PRO A 686 -8.26 -31.32 15.15
N ASP A 687 -8.15 -32.19 14.17
CA ASP A 687 -9.22 -33.13 13.81
C ASP A 687 -9.51 -34.12 14.93
N ASP A 688 -10.65 -34.78 14.86
CA ASP A 688 -11.10 -35.69 15.93
C ASP A 688 -10.12 -36.85 16.15
N GLY A 689 -9.65 -36.97 17.36
CA GLY A 689 -8.69 -37.97 17.77
C GLY A 689 -7.22 -37.65 17.43
N HIS A 690 -6.95 -36.51 16.79
CA HIS A 690 -5.62 -36.01 16.51
C HIS A 690 -5.09 -35.14 17.66
N SER A 691 -3.83 -34.75 17.59
CA SER A 691 -3.23 -33.80 18.50
C SER A 691 -2.73 -32.56 17.74
N PHE A 692 -2.76 -31.43 18.38
CA PHE A 692 -2.19 -30.18 17.85
C PHE A 692 -0.70 -30.10 18.21
N PHE A 693 0.15 -29.85 17.24
CA PHE A 693 1.58 -29.68 17.47
C PHE A 693 2.03 -28.31 16.95
N SER A 694 2.84 -27.61 17.72
CA SER A 694 3.43 -26.32 17.37
C SER A 694 4.95 -26.37 17.47
N ALA A 695 5.62 -25.73 16.54
CA ALA A 695 7.07 -25.54 16.56
C ALA A 695 7.38 -24.08 16.20
N ASP A 696 8.09 -23.38 17.09
CA ASP A 696 8.45 -21.98 16.97
C ASP A 696 9.96 -21.78 17.01
N TYR A 697 10.51 -20.92 16.17
CA TYR A 697 11.93 -20.61 16.22
C TYR A 697 12.29 -19.77 17.44
N SER A 698 13.18 -20.27 18.26
CA SER A 698 13.68 -19.54 19.43
C SER A 698 14.57 -18.38 19.02
N GLN A 699 14.05 -17.17 19.08
CA GLN A 699 14.79 -15.90 18.85
C GLN A 699 15.50 -15.84 17.49
N ILE A 700 14.86 -16.30 16.41
CA ILE A 700 15.48 -16.43 15.08
C ILE A 700 16.16 -15.14 14.60
N GLU A 701 15.52 -13.97 14.77
CA GLU A 701 16.10 -12.71 14.30
C GLU A 701 17.39 -12.34 15.03
N LEU A 702 17.50 -12.61 16.34
CA LEU A 702 18.73 -12.38 17.10
C LEU A 702 19.84 -13.34 16.70
N ARG A 703 19.51 -14.62 16.43
CA ARG A 703 20.45 -15.64 15.92
C ARG A 703 20.95 -15.27 14.52
N ILE A 704 20.08 -14.75 13.67
CA ILE A 704 20.45 -14.23 12.36
C ILE A 704 21.39 -13.02 12.49
N VAL A 705 21.09 -12.07 13.40
CA VAL A 705 21.98 -10.94 13.66
C VAL A 705 23.36 -11.40 14.12
N ALA A 706 23.43 -12.39 15.02
CA ALA A 706 24.70 -12.96 15.46
C ALA A 706 25.51 -13.56 14.30
N ASN A 707 24.84 -14.30 13.41
CA ASN A 707 25.47 -14.90 12.23
C ASN A 707 25.93 -13.86 11.18
N ILE A 708 25.14 -12.80 10.94
CA ILE A 708 25.49 -11.76 9.96
C ILE A 708 26.57 -10.81 10.51
N SER A 709 26.40 -10.33 11.75
CA SER A 709 27.31 -9.35 12.35
C SER A 709 28.65 -9.96 12.78
N LYS A 710 28.67 -11.29 13.01
CA LYS A 710 29.80 -12.03 13.56
C LYS A 710 30.35 -11.38 14.84
N ASP A 711 29.45 -10.83 15.64
CA ASP A 711 29.82 -10.21 16.92
C ASP A 711 30.20 -11.30 17.91
N GLU A 712 31.48 -11.30 18.35
CA GLU A 712 32.03 -12.34 19.22
C GLU A 712 31.23 -12.53 20.49
N ALA A 713 30.88 -11.42 21.15
CA ALA A 713 30.17 -11.49 22.44
C ALA A 713 28.72 -12.00 22.28
N LEU A 714 28.08 -11.71 21.11
CA LEU A 714 26.75 -12.17 20.83
C LEU A 714 26.78 -13.66 20.43
N VAL A 715 27.76 -14.07 19.62
CA VAL A 715 27.96 -15.47 19.19
C VAL A 715 28.27 -16.35 20.43
N GLU A 716 29.20 -15.94 21.29
CA GLU A 716 29.56 -16.67 22.52
C GLU A 716 28.35 -16.89 23.43
N ALA A 717 27.53 -15.87 23.65
CA ALA A 717 26.34 -15.99 24.49
C ALA A 717 25.33 -17.03 23.95
N PHE A 718 25.15 -17.07 22.63
CA PHE A 718 24.29 -18.08 22.02
C PHE A 718 24.86 -19.50 22.05
N LEU A 719 26.18 -19.65 21.85
CA LEU A 719 26.83 -20.94 21.90
C LEU A 719 26.90 -21.49 23.34
N ALA A 720 26.99 -20.60 24.35
CA ALA A 720 26.93 -20.99 25.73
C ALA A 720 25.52 -21.36 26.23
N GLY A 721 24.46 -21.16 25.37
CA GLY A 721 23.08 -21.42 25.77
C GLY A 721 22.54 -20.45 26.82
N GLU A 722 23.14 -19.26 26.95
CA GLU A 722 22.71 -18.24 27.91
C GLU A 722 21.41 -17.58 27.51
N ASP A 723 20.65 -17.10 28.50
CA ASP A 723 19.55 -16.16 28.24
C ASP A 723 20.12 -14.84 27.66
N ILE A 724 20.03 -14.66 26.37
CA ILE A 724 20.62 -13.52 25.65
C ILE A 724 20.17 -12.15 26.22
N HIS A 725 18.95 -12.07 26.76
CA HIS A 725 18.47 -10.82 27.34
C HIS A 725 19.10 -10.57 28.71
N ARG A 726 19.32 -11.65 29.49
CA ARG A 726 20.00 -11.58 30.78
C ARG A 726 21.50 -11.35 30.60
N ALA A 727 22.12 -12.01 29.61
CA ALA A 727 23.52 -11.81 29.24
C ALA A 727 23.76 -10.38 28.73
N THR A 728 22.87 -9.85 27.91
CA THR A 728 22.93 -8.44 27.49
C THR A 728 22.79 -7.48 28.65
N ALA A 729 21.85 -7.71 29.57
CA ALA A 729 21.68 -6.89 30.76
C ALA A 729 22.92 -6.89 31.63
N ALA A 730 23.48 -8.07 31.91
CA ALA A 730 24.72 -8.22 32.72
C ALA A 730 25.87 -7.36 32.17
N LYS A 731 26.06 -7.41 30.85
CA LYS A 731 27.11 -6.63 30.15
C LYS A 731 26.82 -5.11 30.12
N ILE A 732 25.57 -4.68 29.91
CA ILE A 732 25.19 -3.26 29.85
C ILE A 732 25.26 -2.61 31.26
N PHE A 733 24.79 -3.32 32.28
CA PHE A 733 24.73 -2.82 33.65
C PHE A 733 26.00 -3.13 34.47
N HIS A 734 26.98 -3.86 33.87
CA HIS A 734 28.24 -4.27 34.50
C HIS A 734 28.03 -5.12 35.76
N GLU A 735 27.08 -6.04 35.68
CA GLU A 735 26.72 -6.96 36.77
C GLU A 735 26.98 -8.41 36.35
N ARG A 736 26.98 -9.36 37.32
CA ARG A 736 27.02 -10.79 37.00
C ARG A 736 25.64 -11.23 36.50
N THR A 737 25.59 -12.24 35.63
CA THR A 737 24.35 -12.75 35.05
C THR A 737 23.31 -13.16 36.10
N GLU A 738 23.77 -13.70 37.24
CA GLU A 738 22.91 -14.12 38.35
C GLU A 738 22.28 -12.92 39.08
N ASP A 739 22.96 -11.76 39.11
CA ASP A 739 22.53 -10.58 39.84
C ASP A 739 21.57 -9.68 39.05
N VAL A 740 21.38 -9.98 37.74
CA VAL A 740 20.50 -9.23 36.86
C VAL A 740 19.04 -9.35 37.31
N THR A 741 18.43 -8.20 37.58
CA THR A 741 17.01 -8.13 37.97
C THR A 741 16.08 -8.37 36.75
N ASP A 742 14.84 -8.74 37.00
CA ASP A 742 13.84 -8.94 35.95
C ASP A 742 13.52 -7.62 35.21
N ASP A 743 13.62 -6.47 35.87
CA ASP A 743 13.47 -5.16 35.23
C ASP A 743 14.61 -4.85 34.26
N GLN A 744 15.85 -5.13 34.67
CA GLN A 744 17.02 -4.99 33.79
C GLN A 744 16.95 -5.95 32.59
N ARG A 745 16.56 -7.20 32.84
CA ARG A 745 16.33 -8.18 31.78
C ARG A 745 15.25 -7.70 30.80
N ARG A 746 14.14 -7.16 31.30
CA ARG A 746 13.05 -6.57 30.50
C ARG A 746 13.53 -5.37 29.68
N LYS A 747 14.32 -4.48 30.28
CA LYS A 747 14.94 -3.34 29.59
C LYS A 747 15.88 -3.81 28.48
N ALA A 748 16.75 -4.79 28.78
CA ALA A 748 17.65 -5.39 27.81
C ALA A 748 16.90 -6.12 26.65
N LYS A 749 15.82 -6.85 26.95
CA LYS A 749 14.96 -7.47 25.95
C LYS A 749 14.38 -6.41 24.99
N THR A 750 13.90 -5.31 25.54
CA THR A 750 13.35 -4.21 24.73
C THR A 750 14.45 -3.51 23.91
N ALA A 751 15.65 -3.39 24.48
CA ALA A 751 16.81 -2.86 23.77
C ALA A 751 17.25 -3.80 22.64
N ASN A 752 17.43 -5.10 22.90
CA ASN A 752 17.83 -6.10 21.90
C ASN A 752 16.94 -6.04 20.64
N PHE A 753 15.63 -6.14 20.82
CA PHE A 753 14.71 -6.03 19.69
C PHE A 753 14.66 -4.60 19.12
N GLY A 754 14.69 -3.59 19.98
CA GLY A 754 14.68 -2.20 19.53
C GLY A 754 15.88 -1.85 18.65
N MET A 755 17.08 -2.31 19.01
CA MET A 755 18.30 -2.06 18.22
C MET A 755 18.22 -2.68 16.84
N ILE A 756 17.78 -3.94 16.75
CA ILE A 756 17.59 -4.64 15.46
C ILE A 756 16.66 -3.84 14.54
N TYR A 757 15.64 -3.18 15.12
CA TYR A 757 14.68 -2.36 14.36
C TYR A 757 15.09 -0.89 14.23
N GLY A 758 16.31 -0.53 14.59
CA GLY A 758 16.85 0.84 14.46
C GLY A 758 16.12 1.87 15.32
N ILE A 759 15.75 1.49 16.57
CA ILE A 759 15.04 2.38 17.49
C ILE A 759 15.90 3.59 17.87
N SER A 760 15.28 4.78 17.85
CA SER A 760 15.95 5.99 18.35
C SER A 760 15.90 6.08 19.89
N ALA A 761 16.76 6.92 20.50
CA ALA A 761 16.73 7.18 21.93
C ALA A 761 15.37 7.72 22.40
N PHE A 762 14.67 8.48 21.55
CA PHE A 762 13.32 8.92 21.82
C PHE A 762 12.33 7.73 21.82
N GLY A 763 12.37 6.88 20.82
CA GLY A 763 11.49 5.70 20.72
C GLY A 763 11.71 4.70 21.88
N LEU A 764 12.97 4.51 22.29
CA LEU A 764 13.31 3.63 23.42
C LEU A 764 12.84 4.23 24.75
N SER A 765 13.02 5.54 24.95
CA SER A 765 12.53 6.30 26.11
C SER A 765 11.01 6.15 26.28
N GLU A 766 10.25 6.37 25.22
CA GLU A 766 8.78 6.21 25.21
C GLU A 766 8.36 4.74 25.53
N ARG A 767 9.07 3.77 24.94
CA ARG A 767 8.71 2.35 25.08
C ARG A 767 8.99 1.78 26.49
N LEU A 768 10.08 2.24 27.11
CA LEU A 768 10.48 1.84 28.45
C LEU A 768 9.96 2.78 29.55
N GLN A 769 9.38 3.93 29.18
CA GLN A 769 8.97 4.99 30.10
C GLN A 769 10.12 5.46 31.02
N ILE A 770 11.31 5.63 30.42
CA ILE A 770 12.53 6.11 31.11
C ILE A 770 12.95 7.46 30.50
N PRO A 771 13.79 8.23 31.24
CA PRO A 771 14.38 9.47 30.71
C PRO A 771 15.17 9.22 29.42
N ARG A 772 15.12 10.18 28.49
CA ARG A 772 15.81 10.10 27.19
C ARG A 772 17.34 9.94 27.35
N SER A 773 17.91 10.50 28.42
CA SER A 773 19.32 10.31 28.76
C SER A 773 19.67 8.86 29.11
N GLU A 774 18.80 8.18 29.87
CA GLU A 774 18.95 6.76 30.22
C GLU A 774 18.79 5.87 28.97
N ALA A 775 17.78 6.15 28.13
CA ALA A 775 17.62 5.46 26.86
C ALA A 775 18.85 5.61 25.94
N LYS A 776 19.47 6.79 25.91
CA LYS A 776 20.72 7.01 25.16
C LYS A 776 21.87 6.20 25.72
N GLN A 777 22.04 6.15 27.06
CA GLN A 777 23.06 5.34 27.73
C GLN A 777 22.88 3.84 27.46
N LEU A 778 21.63 3.33 27.45
CA LEU A 778 21.33 1.95 27.08
C LEU A 778 21.76 1.63 25.65
N ILE A 779 21.48 2.55 24.69
CA ILE A 779 21.89 2.39 23.28
C ILE A 779 23.41 2.39 23.14
N GLU A 780 24.09 3.33 23.80
CA GLU A 780 25.55 3.44 23.77
C GLU A 780 26.20 2.20 24.42
N GLY A 781 25.67 1.75 25.57
CA GLY A 781 26.10 0.54 26.26
C GLY A 781 25.93 -0.70 25.39
N TYR A 782 24.79 -0.83 24.71
CA TYR A 782 24.53 -1.94 23.79
C TYR A 782 25.56 -2.01 22.64
N PHE A 783 25.82 -0.91 21.97
CA PHE A 783 26.79 -0.90 20.85
C PHE A 783 28.26 -0.97 21.32
N LYS A 784 28.54 -0.58 22.55
CA LYS A 784 29.87 -0.84 23.17
C LYS A 784 30.05 -2.33 23.46
N THR A 785 29.00 -3.01 23.86
CA THR A 785 28.99 -4.45 24.14
C THR A 785 29.01 -5.26 22.84
N PHE A 786 28.27 -4.83 21.82
CA PHE A 786 28.10 -5.52 20.52
C PHE A 786 28.57 -4.65 19.36
N PRO A 787 29.88 -4.37 19.22
CA PRO A 787 30.40 -3.51 18.17
C PRO A 787 30.23 -4.10 16.76
N GLY A 788 30.16 -5.43 16.63
CA GLY A 788 29.87 -6.11 15.38
C GLY A 788 28.49 -5.81 14.84
N VAL A 789 27.50 -5.73 15.72
CA VAL A 789 26.12 -5.35 15.35
C VAL A 789 26.10 -3.92 14.82
N ARG A 790 26.82 -3.00 15.44
CA ARG A 790 26.91 -1.62 14.95
C ARG A 790 27.53 -1.56 13.56
N ARG A 791 28.65 -2.26 13.33
CA ARG A 791 29.28 -2.34 11.99
C ARG A 791 28.33 -2.89 10.95
N PHE A 792 27.59 -3.94 11.25
CA PHE A 792 26.58 -4.50 10.34
C PHE A 792 25.52 -3.46 9.95
N MET A 793 25.00 -2.71 10.93
CA MET A 793 23.98 -1.69 10.67
C MET A 793 24.51 -0.57 9.77
N ASP A 794 25.71 -0.06 10.06
CA ASP A 794 26.33 0.99 9.27
C ASP A 794 26.64 0.50 7.84
N GLN A 795 27.16 -0.71 7.68
CA GLN A 795 27.42 -1.34 6.37
C GLN A 795 26.15 -1.56 5.57
N SER A 796 25.04 -1.94 6.22
CA SER A 796 23.75 -2.13 5.54
C SER A 796 23.23 -0.80 4.97
N ILE A 797 23.38 0.29 5.71
CA ILE A 797 22.98 1.63 5.25
C ILE A 797 23.90 2.09 4.10
N GLU A 798 25.19 1.85 4.20
CA GLU A 798 26.16 2.20 3.13
C GLU A 798 25.90 1.40 1.85
N MET A 799 25.69 0.09 1.96
CA MET A 799 25.30 -0.77 0.84
C MET A 799 24.03 -0.28 0.17
N ALA A 800 23.02 0.10 0.97
CA ALA A 800 21.78 0.65 0.43
C ALA A 800 22.00 1.97 -0.32
N LYS A 801 22.87 2.85 0.19
CA LYS A 801 23.22 4.11 -0.50
C LYS A 801 23.99 3.89 -1.79
N GLU A 802 24.87 2.89 -1.82
CA GLU A 802 25.69 2.59 -3.01
C GLU A 802 24.89 1.87 -4.08
N LYS A 803 24.12 0.82 -3.69
CA LYS A 803 23.46 -0.11 -4.62
C LYS A 803 21.97 0.17 -4.83
N GLY A 804 21.35 0.99 -3.98
CA GLY A 804 19.90 1.21 -3.97
C GLY A 804 19.08 0.08 -3.34
N PHE A 805 19.73 -0.97 -2.83
CA PHE A 805 19.08 -2.13 -2.20
C PHE A 805 19.97 -2.77 -1.12
N VAL A 806 19.35 -3.60 -0.31
CA VAL A 806 20.03 -4.54 0.60
C VAL A 806 19.61 -5.96 0.29
N THR A 807 20.39 -6.96 0.77
CA THR A 807 20.14 -8.38 0.51
C THR A 807 20.01 -9.21 1.79
N THR A 808 19.21 -10.27 1.74
CA THR A 808 19.22 -11.35 2.75
C THR A 808 20.46 -12.21 2.60
N LEU A 809 20.70 -13.15 3.52
CA LEU A 809 21.75 -14.16 3.40
C LEU A 809 21.56 -15.08 2.18
N PHE A 810 20.33 -15.23 1.72
CA PHE A 810 19.98 -16.00 0.52
C PHE A 810 19.91 -15.14 -0.75
N GLY A 811 20.33 -13.85 -0.70
CA GLY A 811 20.40 -12.99 -1.87
C GLY A 811 19.09 -12.31 -2.28
N ARG A 812 17.99 -12.47 -1.53
CA ARG A 812 16.73 -11.75 -1.78
C ARG A 812 16.96 -10.25 -1.61
N ARG A 813 16.49 -9.44 -2.56
CA ARG A 813 16.71 -7.99 -2.57
C ARG A 813 15.55 -7.21 -2.00
N ARG A 814 15.88 -6.16 -1.27
CA ARG A 814 14.94 -5.11 -0.83
C ARG A 814 15.38 -3.78 -1.44
N MET A 815 14.62 -3.27 -2.38
CA MET A 815 14.87 -1.96 -2.99
C MET A 815 14.58 -0.83 -2.00
N LEU A 816 15.43 0.21 -1.96
CA LEU A 816 15.34 1.32 -1.02
C LEU A 816 15.56 2.67 -1.75
N PRO A 817 14.64 3.07 -2.63
CA PRO A 817 14.81 4.29 -3.43
C PRO A 817 14.92 5.56 -2.58
N ASP A 818 14.34 5.56 -1.38
CA ASP A 818 14.32 6.70 -0.48
C ASP A 818 15.58 6.84 0.42
N ILE A 819 16.58 5.97 0.26
CA ILE A 819 17.76 5.94 1.13
C ILE A 819 18.61 7.22 1.05
N THR A 820 18.58 7.91 -0.08
CA THR A 820 19.26 9.18 -0.31
C THR A 820 18.36 10.41 -0.22
N SER A 821 17.13 10.23 0.24
CA SER A 821 16.13 11.31 0.35
C SER A 821 16.67 12.47 1.21
N ARG A 822 16.45 13.69 0.74
CA ARG A 822 16.77 14.91 1.50
C ARG A 822 15.88 15.10 2.73
N ASN A 823 14.68 14.53 2.72
CA ASN A 823 13.79 14.53 3.87
C ASN A 823 14.31 13.55 4.93
N ALA A 824 14.73 14.05 6.08
CA ALA A 824 15.31 13.26 7.18
C ALA A 824 14.36 12.19 7.74
N VAL A 825 13.04 12.42 7.70
CA VAL A 825 12.04 11.45 8.17
C VAL A 825 11.93 10.27 7.19
N VAL A 826 11.84 10.57 5.90
CA VAL A 826 11.78 9.57 4.82
C VAL A 826 13.08 8.78 4.77
N ARG A 827 14.22 9.46 4.77
CA ARG A 827 15.53 8.83 4.81
C ARG A 827 15.70 7.94 6.03
N GLY A 828 15.33 8.42 7.22
CA GLY A 828 15.41 7.64 8.46
C GLY A 828 14.52 6.41 8.45
N TYR A 829 13.38 6.43 7.73
CA TYR A 829 12.57 5.25 7.49
C TYR A 829 13.27 4.25 6.56
N ALA A 830 13.87 4.73 5.47
CA ALA A 830 14.65 3.89 4.55
C ALA A 830 15.89 3.28 5.23
N GLU A 831 16.61 4.04 6.07
CA GLU A 831 17.74 3.55 6.85
C GLU A 831 17.34 2.43 7.83
N ARG A 832 16.20 2.55 8.49
CA ARG A 832 15.66 1.45 9.32
C ARG A 832 15.32 0.22 8.49
N ASN A 833 14.73 0.40 7.31
CA ASN A 833 14.46 -0.72 6.42
C ASN A 833 15.75 -1.38 5.90
N ALA A 834 16.81 -0.60 5.66
CA ALA A 834 18.11 -1.15 5.28
C ALA A 834 18.70 -2.08 6.33
N ILE A 835 18.45 -1.81 7.61
CA ILE A 835 18.89 -2.66 8.72
C ILE A 835 18.00 -3.89 8.88
N ASN A 836 16.66 -3.68 8.82
CA ASN A 836 15.68 -4.73 9.13
C ASN A 836 15.51 -5.76 8.01
N ALA A 837 15.54 -5.32 6.75
CA ALA A 837 15.20 -6.20 5.63
C ALA A 837 16.14 -7.41 5.50
N PRO A 838 17.47 -7.30 5.67
CA PRO A 838 18.34 -8.46 5.69
C PRO A 838 17.99 -9.49 6.74
N ILE A 839 17.59 -9.03 7.93
CA ILE A 839 17.26 -9.89 9.07
C ILE A 839 15.91 -10.58 8.88
N GLN A 840 14.86 -9.78 8.68
CA GLN A 840 13.50 -10.29 8.52
C GLN A 840 13.35 -11.14 7.26
N GLY A 841 14.00 -10.73 6.16
CA GLY A 841 13.95 -11.50 4.92
C GLY A 841 14.70 -12.82 5.03
N THR A 842 15.85 -12.86 5.73
CA THR A 842 16.55 -14.12 6.01
C THR A 842 15.70 -15.05 6.87
N ALA A 843 15.02 -14.55 7.89
CA ALA A 843 14.10 -15.35 8.70
C ALA A 843 12.94 -15.90 7.86
N ALA A 844 12.41 -15.10 6.94
CA ALA A 844 11.37 -15.54 6.01
C ALA A 844 11.86 -16.62 5.03
N ASP A 845 13.06 -16.50 4.53
CA ASP A 845 13.66 -17.53 3.66
C ASP A 845 13.89 -18.83 4.43
N ILE A 846 14.39 -18.76 5.66
CA ILE A 846 14.64 -19.93 6.53
C ILE A 846 13.35 -20.71 6.80
N ILE A 847 12.28 -20.04 7.21
CA ILE A 847 11.02 -20.76 7.51
C ILE A 847 10.42 -21.39 6.25
N LYS A 848 10.54 -20.75 5.08
CA LYS A 848 10.11 -21.32 3.80
C LYS A 848 10.91 -22.56 3.43
N ILE A 849 12.22 -22.53 3.66
CA ILE A 849 13.09 -23.71 3.46
C ILE A 849 12.67 -24.84 4.38
N ALA A 850 12.41 -24.53 5.65
CA ALA A 850 11.91 -25.52 6.62
C ALA A 850 10.58 -26.13 6.18
N MET A 851 9.60 -25.32 5.78
CA MET A 851 8.30 -25.78 5.27
C MET A 851 8.46 -26.75 4.09
N ASN A 852 9.28 -26.38 3.09
CA ASN A 852 9.56 -27.22 1.92
C ASN A 852 10.20 -28.55 2.29
N ARG A 853 11.16 -28.55 3.23
CA ARG A 853 11.86 -29.75 3.69
C ARG A 853 10.95 -30.67 4.49
N ILE A 854 10.16 -30.13 5.40
CA ILE A 854 9.18 -30.88 6.20
C ILE A 854 8.17 -31.55 5.27
N TYR A 855 7.60 -30.79 4.33
CA TYR A 855 6.59 -31.29 3.39
C TYR A 855 7.11 -32.46 2.56
N ARG A 856 8.29 -32.31 1.96
CA ARG A 856 8.96 -33.37 1.19
C ARG A 856 9.31 -34.57 2.04
N ARG A 857 9.68 -34.36 3.29
CA ARG A 857 10.04 -35.44 4.21
C ARG A 857 8.80 -36.19 4.65
N PHE A 858 7.70 -35.53 4.89
CA PHE A 858 6.42 -36.15 5.18
C PHE A 858 5.99 -37.07 4.02
N ASP A 859 6.04 -36.60 2.81
CA ASP A 859 5.72 -37.38 1.62
C ASP A 859 6.65 -38.60 1.52
N ARG A 860 7.96 -38.41 1.63
CA ARG A 860 8.95 -39.51 1.53
C ARG A 860 8.81 -40.55 2.63
N GLU A 861 8.49 -40.18 3.85
CA GLU A 861 8.36 -41.07 5.01
C GLU A 861 6.92 -41.56 5.21
N GLY A 862 5.99 -41.18 4.35
CA GLY A 862 4.59 -41.63 4.40
C GLY A 862 3.81 -41.07 5.61
N ILE A 863 4.19 -39.91 6.13
CA ILE A 863 3.53 -39.22 7.22
C ILE A 863 2.19 -38.65 6.71
N ARG A 864 1.12 -38.91 7.42
CA ARG A 864 -0.25 -38.47 7.08
C ARG A 864 -0.65 -37.18 7.78
N SER A 865 0.07 -36.81 8.83
CA SER A 865 -0.10 -35.53 9.55
C SER A 865 0.07 -34.37 8.60
N LYS A 866 -0.62 -33.23 8.89
CA LYS A 866 -0.70 -32.08 8.00
C LYS A 866 -0.15 -30.81 8.64
N MET A 867 0.57 -29.99 7.86
CA MET A 867 0.89 -28.63 8.24
C MET A 867 -0.36 -27.76 8.06
N LEU A 868 -0.77 -27.06 9.13
CA LEU A 868 -2.01 -26.27 9.15
C LEU A 868 -1.78 -24.78 8.95
N LEU A 869 -0.90 -24.21 9.78
CA LEU A 869 -0.69 -22.77 9.86
C LEU A 869 0.79 -22.42 9.89
N GLN A 870 1.11 -21.29 9.26
CA GLN A 870 2.36 -20.58 9.43
C GLN A 870 2.05 -19.20 10.00
N VAL A 871 2.60 -18.87 11.19
CA VAL A 871 2.35 -17.62 11.91
C VAL A 871 3.68 -17.03 12.37
N HIS A 872 4.18 -16.01 11.67
CA HIS A 872 5.49 -15.40 11.90
C HIS A 872 6.67 -16.38 11.76
N ASP A 873 7.18 -16.91 12.86
CA ASP A 873 8.26 -17.88 12.99
C ASP A 873 7.79 -19.25 13.50
N GLU A 874 6.47 -19.44 13.61
CA GLU A 874 5.79 -20.63 14.12
C GLU A 874 5.14 -21.43 13.00
N LEU A 875 5.23 -22.77 13.07
CA LEU A 875 4.54 -23.74 12.23
C LEU A 875 3.62 -24.61 13.09
N ASN A 876 2.39 -24.81 12.65
CA ASN A 876 1.39 -25.60 13.36
C ASN A 876 0.94 -26.79 12.54
N PHE A 877 0.70 -27.91 13.20
CA PHE A 877 0.40 -29.20 12.59
C PHE A 877 -0.79 -29.89 13.24
N ASP A 878 -1.51 -30.63 12.44
CA ASP A 878 -2.47 -31.66 12.85
C ASP A 878 -1.77 -32.99 12.83
N VAL A 879 -1.66 -33.66 13.99
CA VAL A 879 -0.87 -34.88 14.14
C VAL A 879 -1.79 -36.08 14.30
N VAL A 880 -1.69 -36.98 13.34
CA VAL A 880 -2.46 -38.24 13.29
C VAL A 880 -2.00 -39.20 14.38
N PRO A 881 -2.92 -39.96 15.03
CA PRO A 881 -2.54 -40.99 15.99
C PRO A 881 -1.51 -42.00 15.46
N GLY A 882 -0.45 -42.20 16.25
CA GLY A 882 0.69 -43.05 15.92
C GLY A 882 1.86 -42.30 15.27
N GLU A 883 1.72 -40.97 15.03
CA GLU A 883 2.80 -40.14 14.48
C GLU A 883 3.30 -39.08 15.49
N GLU A 884 2.88 -39.18 16.76
CA GLU A 884 3.17 -38.21 17.83
C GLU A 884 4.67 -38.10 18.18
N ASP A 885 5.46 -39.12 17.91
CA ASP A 885 6.91 -39.12 18.08
C ASP A 885 7.66 -38.72 16.80
N SER A 886 7.14 -39.15 15.65
CA SER A 886 7.82 -38.91 14.36
C SER A 886 7.68 -37.46 13.87
N VAL A 887 6.49 -36.89 13.98
CA VAL A 887 6.24 -35.51 13.49
C VAL A 887 7.07 -34.49 14.29
N PRO A 888 7.05 -34.42 15.63
CA PRO A 888 7.89 -33.49 16.36
C PRO A 888 9.38 -33.64 16.06
N ARG A 889 9.88 -34.87 15.93
CA ARG A 889 11.27 -35.13 15.59
C ARG A 889 11.62 -34.61 14.20
N ILE A 890 10.80 -34.92 13.18
CA ILE A 890 11.04 -34.47 11.81
C ILE A 890 10.98 -32.96 11.73
N VAL A 891 9.95 -32.33 12.26
CA VAL A 891 9.75 -30.90 12.21
C VAL A 891 10.92 -30.15 12.88
N LYS A 892 11.33 -30.59 14.08
CA LYS A 892 12.45 -29.98 14.78
C LYS A 892 13.75 -30.11 14.00
N GLU A 893 14.06 -31.32 13.51
CA GLU A 893 15.28 -31.57 12.72
C GLU A 893 15.34 -30.70 11.46
N GLU A 894 14.25 -30.58 10.70
CA GLU A 894 14.23 -29.80 9.45
C GLU A 894 14.21 -28.29 9.70
N MET A 895 13.54 -27.81 10.78
CA MET A 895 13.60 -26.41 11.17
C MET A 895 15.01 -26.01 11.60
N GLU A 896 15.65 -26.78 12.48
CA GLU A 896 17.00 -26.50 12.96
C GLU A 896 18.06 -26.63 11.84
N ALA A 897 17.86 -27.52 10.88
CA ALA A 897 18.75 -27.72 9.72
C ALA A 897 18.49 -26.76 8.55
N ALA A 898 17.43 -25.94 8.59
CA ALA A 898 17.07 -25.05 7.48
C ALA A 898 18.16 -24.02 7.12
N PHE A 899 19.01 -23.69 8.07
CA PHE A 899 20.16 -22.81 7.90
C PHE A 899 21.35 -23.31 8.71
N SER A 900 22.53 -23.33 8.10
CA SER A 900 23.79 -23.67 8.75
C SER A 900 24.60 -22.39 8.96
N GLY A 901 24.76 -21.96 10.21
CA GLY A 901 25.55 -20.81 10.61
C GLY A 901 26.44 -21.09 11.82
N THR A 902 27.25 -20.11 12.23
CA THR A 902 28.07 -20.19 13.45
C THR A 902 27.18 -20.36 14.68
N VAL A 903 26.05 -19.62 14.71
CA VAL A 903 25.03 -19.76 15.72
C VAL A 903 23.92 -20.66 15.17
N PRO A 904 23.68 -21.84 15.78
CA PRO A 904 22.66 -22.77 15.30
C PRO A 904 21.25 -22.20 15.52
N LEU A 905 20.30 -22.62 14.67
CA LEU A 905 18.89 -22.42 14.93
C LEU A 905 18.41 -23.40 16.01
N VAL A 906 17.40 -22.98 16.75
CA VAL A 906 16.72 -23.82 17.76
C VAL A 906 15.23 -23.66 17.56
N ALA A 907 14.50 -24.76 17.54
CA ALA A 907 13.05 -24.81 17.49
C ALA A 907 12.49 -25.30 18.83
N ASP A 908 11.65 -24.48 19.45
CA ASP A 908 10.86 -24.84 20.64
C ASP A 908 9.59 -25.54 20.16
N CYS A 909 9.28 -26.71 20.72
CA CYS A 909 8.21 -27.58 20.24
C CYS A 909 7.27 -27.94 21.40
N GLY A 910 5.97 -28.00 21.12
CA GLY A 910 4.97 -28.46 22.08
C GLY A 910 3.79 -29.14 21.42
N SER A 911 3.10 -30.00 22.15
CA SER A 911 1.88 -30.68 21.71
C SER A 911 0.76 -30.45 22.71
N GLY A 912 -0.47 -30.41 22.26
CA GLY A 912 -1.64 -30.19 23.11
C GLY A 912 -2.95 -30.51 22.41
N ALA A 913 -4.06 -30.28 23.14
CA ALA A 913 -5.39 -30.44 22.58
C ALA A 913 -5.83 -29.25 21.70
N ASN A 914 -5.10 -28.17 21.72
CA ASN A 914 -5.37 -26.95 20.97
C ASN A 914 -4.09 -26.13 20.76
N TRP A 915 -4.20 -25.08 19.94
CA TRP A 915 -3.04 -24.23 19.63
C TRP A 915 -2.39 -23.59 20.85
N LEU A 916 -3.19 -23.18 21.86
CA LEU A 916 -2.60 -22.55 23.05
C LEU A 916 -1.80 -23.54 23.90
N GLU A 917 -2.28 -24.77 24.04
CA GLU A 917 -1.59 -25.79 24.83
C GLU A 917 -0.34 -26.31 24.13
N ALA A 918 -0.31 -26.27 22.80
CA ALA A 918 0.82 -26.69 22.02
C ALA A 918 1.94 -25.64 21.91
N HIS A 919 1.67 -24.35 22.29
CA HIS A 919 2.60 -23.21 22.11
C HIS A 919 3.45 -22.88 23.35
#